data_3f5dc8d2251300667381dc2563f6a72f
#
_entry.id   3f5dc8d2251300667381dc2563f6a72f
#
_cell.length_a   1.000
_cell.length_b   1.000
_cell.length_c   1.000
_cell.angle_alpha   90.00
_cell.angle_beta   90.00
_cell.angle_gamma   90.00
#
_symmetry.space_group_name_H-M   'P 1'
#
loop_
_entity.id
_entity.type
_entity.pdbx_description
1 polymer ?
#
loop_
_entity_poly.entity_id
_entity_poly.type
_entity_poly.pdbx_seq_one_letter_code
_entity_poly.pdbx_strand_id
1 'polypeptide(L)'
;MAIFVRGSGQNRVGWVANPTHDPNGPDRSVWAAKTDGTGAWRLASIENTEIATGGRGGGRGGSPTLSPDGKYVVFARDGQLYRAKTSRPVTSAMDTAGVAFIKEWGRQSDPVWSPDGAKLAFVSARENHAFIAVYDVKTRRVDFLAPSTDIDGGPVWSPDSKRIAFIRRPGTPFGQQVAANGPNGQAAAPAPGGGGGGGRRGGRGGGGGAAGGGEMPAAPSGCPAGGGGAGGRGGAAAGFNNGGRGAEADTGHVDGLCRAAFPGGYTISFMIADVASGKAKEFWHNQPNDRTFNGINSFQWADDHVVFTAQRPNDEWDRYFSVSIDGPQPEPVLLTTTDGLINDSVADRTFVTTAFSKDGKTFYYCTNAKDIEKRHIWAVPTSGGTPVQISTDDGVEVSPTPLSSGKQLAVLYFNAAQPASIGIVPSAGGSTKVVFPTLMKDFPQAAHVTPQIVLTKAADGLEIHNQLFLPKDLKPGEKRPAIVFVHGGPSREMLPAYHYMQFYHWAYAYNQWLASQGYVVMSINYRSGVGYGRSFQRAANTEGRGNSEYQDVVAGAKYLQSRPDVDPNRVGIWGLSYGGLLTAEALARNSDIFVAGVDLAGVHIYGNAQDTTSLAFRSSAVGAINGWKSPVFLEQGDDDRNVDFAQMVGLVDLLRARGVYYELTVIPDDVHESLIHSRWIDIFSRSSDFLHRFVWDKQAPPVMTTNGK
;
A
#
# COMPACT_ATOMS: atom_id res chain seq x y z
N MET A 1 -23.44 4.60 12.25
CA MET A 1 -23.23 4.88 10.80
C MET A 1 -21.79 4.58 10.48
N ALA A 2 -21.51 3.84 9.45
CA ALA A 2 -20.18 3.58 8.94
C ALA A 2 -19.94 4.44 7.71
N ILE A 3 -18.74 4.99 7.56
CA ILE A 3 -18.31 5.73 6.38
C ILE A 3 -17.13 5.01 5.76
N PHE A 4 -17.17 4.84 4.45
CA PHE A 4 -16.16 4.12 3.72
C PHE A 4 -15.95 4.72 2.31
N VAL A 5 -14.77 4.54 1.78
CA VAL A 5 -14.47 4.83 0.38
C VAL A 5 -14.76 3.61 -0.44
N ARG A 6 -15.57 3.77 -1.48
CA ARG A 6 -15.84 2.74 -2.48
C ARG A 6 -15.00 3.02 -3.71
N GLY A 7 -14.40 1.97 -4.24
CA GLY A 7 -13.50 2.05 -5.38
C GLY A 7 -12.19 1.35 -5.10
N SER A 8 -11.33 1.18 -6.10
CA SER A 8 -10.02 0.59 -5.90
C SER A 8 -9.14 1.48 -5.06
N GLY A 9 -8.66 0.96 -3.94
CA GLY A 9 -7.70 1.63 -3.09
C GLY A 9 -6.30 1.72 -3.68
N GLN A 10 -5.98 0.93 -4.67
CA GLN A 10 -4.67 0.78 -5.28
C GLN A 10 -4.45 1.78 -6.38
N ASN A 11 -5.47 1.98 -7.16
CA ASN A 11 -5.40 2.88 -8.27
C ASN A 11 -5.47 4.30 -7.79
N ARG A 12 -4.58 5.04 -8.31
CA ARG A 12 -4.25 6.31 -7.83
C ARG A 12 -4.80 7.40 -8.61
N VAL A 13 -4.25 8.41 -8.15
CA VAL A 13 -4.19 9.68 -8.79
C VAL A 13 -4.75 9.67 -10.17
N GLY A 14 -5.85 10.31 -10.33
CA GLY A 14 -6.42 10.66 -11.58
C GLY A 14 -7.24 9.62 -12.27
N TRP A 15 -7.29 8.40 -11.77
CA TRP A 15 -8.41 7.65 -12.20
C TRP A 15 -9.59 8.01 -11.36
N VAL A 16 -10.19 8.68 -11.73
CA VAL A 16 -11.29 9.18 -11.21
C VAL A 16 -12.31 8.89 -12.18
N ALA A 17 -13.35 8.66 -11.78
CA ALA A 17 -14.49 8.78 -12.57
C ALA A 17 -14.22 8.64 -14.04
N ASN A 18 -14.78 7.75 -14.67
CA ASN A 18 -15.01 7.81 -16.09
C ASN A 18 -16.34 8.55 -16.35
N PRO A 19 -16.41 9.84 -16.15
CA PRO A 19 -17.65 10.58 -16.23
C PRO A 19 -18.14 10.71 -17.67
N THR A 20 -17.30 10.37 -18.63
CA THR A 20 -17.60 10.57 -20.03
C THR A 20 -18.24 9.36 -20.68
N HIS A 21 -18.04 8.17 -20.14
CA HIS A 21 -18.45 6.93 -20.80
C HIS A 21 -19.54 6.19 -20.06
N ASP A 22 -19.56 6.28 -18.75
CA ASP A 22 -20.61 5.67 -17.94
C ASP A 22 -20.87 6.51 -16.69
N PRO A 23 -22.01 7.20 -16.59
CA PRO A 23 -22.37 7.98 -15.40
C PRO A 23 -22.52 7.08 -14.15
N ASN A 24 -22.66 5.77 -14.30
CA ASN A 24 -22.65 4.78 -13.23
C ASN A 24 -21.31 4.03 -13.14
N GLY A 25 -20.34 4.44 -13.95
CA GLY A 25 -19.03 3.81 -14.04
C GLY A 25 -18.18 3.96 -12.79
N PRO A 26 -16.97 3.40 -12.84
CA PRO A 26 -16.10 3.33 -11.68
C PRO A 26 -15.64 4.72 -11.27
N ASP A 27 -16.22 5.28 -10.25
CA ASP A 27 -15.70 6.45 -9.59
C ASP A 27 -15.30 6.14 -8.14
N ARG A 28 -14.38 6.92 -7.60
CA ARG A 28 -14.15 6.92 -6.17
C ARG A 28 -15.16 7.82 -5.50
N SER A 29 -15.79 7.31 -4.50
CA SER A 29 -16.81 8.05 -3.78
C SER A 29 -16.81 7.69 -2.31
N VAL A 30 -17.17 8.65 -1.48
CA VAL A 30 -17.40 8.42 -0.06
C VAL A 30 -18.84 7.98 0.14
N TRP A 31 -19.01 6.90 0.88
CA TRP A 31 -20.31 6.30 1.17
C TRP A 31 -20.54 6.24 2.66
N ALA A 32 -21.79 6.28 3.05
CA ALA A 32 -22.23 5.98 4.41
C ALA A 32 -23.25 4.85 4.39
N ALA A 33 -23.25 4.03 5.43
CA ALA A 33 -24.27 3.02 5.68
C ALA A 33 -24.61 2.98 7.16
N LYS A 34 -25.77 2.45 7.50
CA LYS A 34 -26.05 2.09 8.89
C LYS A 34 -25.13 0.95 9.32
N THR A 35 -24.88 0.85 10.61
CA THR A 35 -24.02 -0.20 11.18
C THR A 35 -24.63 -1.61 11.11
N ASP A 36 -25.93 -1.71 10.77
CA ASP A 36 -26.59 -2.97 10.41
C ASP A 36 -26.38 -3.36 8.93
N GLY A 37 -25.59 -2.59 8.19
CA GLY A 37 -25.31 -2.82 6.77
C GLY A 37 -26.41 -2.37 5.82
N THR A 38 -27.54 -1.84 6.33
CA THR A 38 -28.64 -1.40 5.47
C THR A 38 -28.50 0.05 5.03
N GLY A 39 -29.16 0.38 3.95
CA GLY A 39 -29.36 1.76 3.53
C GLY A 39 -28.08 2.51 3.15
N ALA A 40 -27.14 1.87 2.48
CA ALA A 40 -25.94 2.55 1.98
C ALA A 40 -26.30 3.66 0.98
N TRP A 41 -25.61 4.80 1.07
CA TRP A 41 -25.76 5.92 0.14
C TRP A 41 -24.43 6.63 -0.10
N ARG A 42 -24.34 7.26 -1.27
CA ARG A 42 -23.20 8.05 -1.67
C ARG A 42 -23.21 9.40 -0.96
N LEU A 43 -22.09 9.80 -0.36
CA LEU A 43 -21.89 11.09 0.29
C LEU A 43 -21.26 12.11 -0.63
N ALA A 44 -20.22 11.72 -1.35
CA ALA A 44 -19.46 12.59 -2.22
C ALA A 44 -18.83 11.81 -3.38
N SER A 45 -18.75 12.41 -4.55
CA SER A 45 -17.80 12.03 -5.59
C SER A 45 -16.45 12.59 -5.29
N ILE A 46 -15.43 11.78 -5.49
CA ILE A 46 -14.06 12.19 -5.32
C ILE A 46 -13.42 12.21 -6.70
N GLU A 47 -13.72 13.25 -7.46
CA GLU A 47 -13.04 13.51 -8.72
C GLU A 47 -11.68 14.13 -8.42
N ASN A 48 -10.62 13.58 -9.02
CA ASN A 48 -9.23 14.08 -8.88
C ASN A 48 -8.80 14.31 -7.43
N THR A 49 -9.28 13.51 -6.50
CA THR A 49 -8.86 13.65 -5.13
C THR A 49 -7.61 12.82 -4.86
N GLU A 50 -6.65 13.48 -4.28
CA GLU A 50 -5.57 12.89 -3.51
C GLU A 50 -6.10 12.23 -2.22
N ILE A 51 -7.22 11.51 -2.25
CA ILE A 51 -7.46 10.56 -1.17
C ILE A 51 -6.44 9.46 -1.41
N ALA A 52 -5.29 9.74 -0.92
CA ALA A 52 -4.16 8.88 -0.96
C ALA A 52 -4.45 7.64 -0.14
N THR A 53 -4.88 6.64 -0.80
CA THR A 53 -4.48 5.32 -0.44
C THR A 53 -3.07 5.17 -1.00
N GLY A 54 -2.08 5.32 -0.16
CA GLY A 54 -0.69 4.96 -0.29
C GLY A 54 -0.06 4.67 -1.65
N GLY A 55 -0.22 5.53 -2.62
CA GLY A 55 0.33 5.33 -3.93
C GLY A 55 1.49 6.26 -4.27
N ARG A 56 2.48 5.75 -4.97
CA ARG A 56 3.69 6.43 -5.42
C ARG A 56 3.39 7.76 -6.08
N GLY A 57 3.85 8.86 -5.48
CA GLY A 57 3.95 10.18 -6.10
C GLY A 57 2.76 11.12 -5.98
N GLY A 58 1.66 10.71 -5.37
CA GLY A 58 0.56 11.62 -5.01
C GLY A 58 0.64 11.95 -3.53
N GLY A 59 0.50 13.22 -3.20
CA GLY A 59 0.51 13.66 -1.82
C GLY A 59 -0.54 12.97 -0.97
N ARG A 60 -0.16 12.67 0.25
CA ARG A 60 -1.05 12.18 1.29
C ARG A 60 -2.10 13.26 1.62
N GLY A 61 -3.18 13.29 0.87
CA GLY A 61 -4.41 13.84 1.39
C GLY A 61 -4.87 12.84 2.46
N GLY A 62 -4.98 13.26 3.72
CA GLY A 62 -5.40 12.37 4.81
C GLY A 62 -6.74 11.70 4.49
N SER A 63 -7.01 10.58 5.12
CA SER A 63 -8.29 9.88 5.00
C SER A 63 -9.44 10.85 5.29
N PRO A 64 -10.57 10.72 4.59
CA PRO A 64 -11.75 11.50 4.89
C PRO A 64 -12.13 11.33 6.36
N THR A 65 -12.39 12.45 7.04
CA THR A 65 -12.79 12.42 8.44
C THR A 65 -14.25 12.83 8.62
N LEU A 66 -15.00 12.05 9.40
CA LEU A 66 -16.37 12.35 9.75
C LEU A 66 -16.41 13.35 10.92
N SER A 67 -17.26 14.38 10.80
CA SER A 67 -17.52 15.23 11.96
C SER A 67 -18.15 14.43 13.08
N PRO A 68 -17.82 14.71 14.38
CA PRO A 68 -18.36 13.96 15.50
C PRO A 68 -19.89 13.95 15.61
N ASP A 69 -20.55 15.00 15.10
CA ASP A 69 -22.02 15.06 15.00
C ASP A 69 -22.58 14.27 13.80
N GLY A 70 -21.71 13.65 13.01
CA GLY A 70 -22.07 12.84 11.85
C GLY A 70 -22.66 13.60 10.67
N LYS A 71 -22.61 14.94 10.64
CA LYS A 71 -23.27 15.72 9.58
C LYS A 71 -22.44 16.00 8.37
N TYR A 72 -21.11 15.93 8.50
CA TYR A 72 -20.17 16.26 7.43
C TYR A 72 -19.03 15.27 7.36
N VAL A 73 -18.56 15.02 6.14
CA VAL A 73 -17.24 14.44 5.87
C VAL A 73 -16.33 15.55 5.37
N VAL A 74 -15.12 15.65 5.93
CA VAL A 74 -14.05 16.54 5.48
C VAL A 74 -12.97 15.72 4.80
N PHE A 75 -12.49 16.22 3.66
CA PHE A 75 -11.45 15.57 2.85
C PHE A 75 -10.57 16.61 2.15
N ALA A 76 -9.34 16.24 1.82
CA ALA A 76 -8.44 17.09 1.03
C ALA A 76 -8.69 16.88 -0.47
N ARG A 77 -8.68 17.98 -1.23
CA ARG A 77 -8.71 18.00 -2.69
C ARG A 77 -7.91 19.21 -3.20
N ASP A 78 -7.04 18.97 -4.16
CA ASP A 78 -6.19 20.01 -4.77
C ASP A 78 -5.41 20.84 -3.73
N GLY A 79 -4.95 20.18 -2.66
CA GLY A 79 -4.23 20.83 -1.57
C GLY A 79 -5.09 21.71 -0.68
N GLN A 80 -6.42 21.61 -0.72
CA GLN A 80 -7.35 22.36 0.12
C GLN A 80 -8.35 21.41 0.79
N LEU A 81 -9.02 21.87 1.87
CA LEU A 81 -10.02 21.08 2.54
C LEU A 81 -11.43 21.38 2.02
N TYR A 82 -12.14 20.32 1.72
CA TYR A 82 -13.54 20.30 1.28
C TYR A 82 -14.40 19.58 2.29
N ARG A 83 -15.69 19.84 2.27
CA ARG A 83 -16.67 19.10 3.08
C ARG A 83 -17.90 18.72 2.28
N ALA A 84 -18.47 17.55 2.57
CA ALA A 84 -19.75 17.10 2.06
C ALA A 84 -20.72 16.76 3.19
N LYS A 85 -22.02 16.99 2.99
CA LYS A 85 -23.05 16.60 3.95
C LYS A 85 -23.30 15.11 3.95
N THR A 86 -23.58 14.54 5.11
CA THR A 86 -23.92 13.12 5.26
C THR A 86 -25.42 12.84 5.21
N SER A 87 -26.27 13.89 5.18
CA SER A 87 -27.74 13.77 5.17
C SER A 87 -28.28 13.44 3.78
N ARG A 88 -29.38 12.65 3.74
CA ARG A 88 -30.18 12.39 2.52
C ARG A 88 -31.31 13.42 2.38
N PRO A 89 -31.78 13.65 1.15
CA PRO A 89 -31.28 13.13 -0.12
C PRO A 89 -30.12 13.95 -0.67
N VAL A 90 -29.22 13.29 -1.41
CA VAL A 90 -28.27 13.97 -2.26
C VAL A 90 -29.06 14.48 -3.49
N THR A 91 -29.31 15.76 -3.57
CA THR A 91 -30.23 16.31 -4.57
C THR A 91 -29.54 16.88 -5.81
N SER A 92 -28.22 17.00 -5.78
CA SER A 92 -27.45 17.52 -6.92
C SER A 92 -26.02 16.94 -6.99
N ALA A 93 -25.42 17.01 -8.17
CA ALA A 93 -24.01 16.68 -8.35
C ALA A 93 -23.08 17.58 -7.50
N MET A 94 -23.49 18.82 -7.21
CA MET A 94 -22.75 19.72 -6.31
C MET A 94 -22.74 19.22 -4.86
N ASP A 95 -23.79 18.55 -4.41
CA ASP A 95 -23.83 17.97 -3.05
C ASP A 95 -22.85 16.80 -2.89
N THR A 96 -22.54 16.11 -3.98
CA THR A 96 -21.59 14.99 -4.01
C THR A 96 -20.14 15.41 -4.24
N ALA A 97 -19.93 16.53 -4.97
CA ALA A 97 -18.59 17.07 -5.22
C ALA A 97 -17.95 17.72 -3.97
N GLY A 98 -18.77 17.97 -2.95
CA GLY A 98 -18.36 18.72 -1.78
C GLY A 98 -18.17 20.22 -2.06
N VAL A 99 -18.21 21.02 -1.01
CA VAL A 99 -17.94 22.46 -1.10
C VAL A 99 -16.61 22.78 -0.44
N ALA A 100 -15.91 23.75 -1.00
CA ALA A 100 -14.69 24.27 -0.40
C ALA A 100 -14.97 24.71 1.05
N PHE A 101 -14.18 24.19 1.98
CA PHE A 101 -14.39 24.38 3.40
C PHE A 101 -13.33 25.28 4.02
N ILE A 102 -12.06 24.90 3.88
CA ILE A 102 -10.92 25.69 4.33
C ILE A 102 -9.99 25.86 3.15
N LYS A 103 -9.78 27.10 2.76
CA LYS A 103 -8.87 27.53 1.71
C LYS A 103 -7.88 28.52 2.30
N GLU A 104 -6.68 28.05 2.54
CA GLU A 104 -5.60 28.85 3.08
C GLU A 104 -4.38 28.78 2.14
N TRP A 105 -3.46 29.72 2.32
CA TRP A 105 -2.22 29.70 1.57
C TRP A 105 -1.42 28.43 1.87
N GLY A 106 -0.83 27.83 0.84
CA GLY A 106 -0.12 26.56 0.90
C GLY A 106 -1.05 25.35 0.72
N ARG A 107 -0.61 24.20 1.20
CA ARG A 107 -1.37 22.92 1.11
C ARG A 107 -1.93 22.54 2.47
N GLN A 108 -3.19 22.18 2.50
CA GLN A 108 -3.90 21.76 3.69
C GLN A 108 -4.08 20.24 3.64
N SER A 109 -3.67 19.54 4.70
CA SER A 109 -3.76 18.07 4.79
C SER A 109 -4.06 17.60 6.21
N ASP A 110 -4.25 16.30 6.36
CA ASP A 110 -4.40 15.59 7.64
C ASP A 110 -5.45 16.21 8.58
N PRO A 111 -6.71 16.44 8.11
CA PRO A 111 -7.75 17.00 8.93
C PRO A 111 -8.18 16.02 10.04
N VAL A 112 -8.20 16.47 11.27
CA VAL A 112 -8.61 15.69 12.46
C VAL A 112 -9.56 16.52 13.32
N TRP A 113 -10.78 16.01 13.53
CA TRP A 113 -11.75 16.66 14.41
C TRP A 113 -11.36 16.52 15.89
N SER A 114 -11.61 17.59 16.65
CA SER A 114 -11.62 17.47 18.11
C SER A 114 -12.73 16.50 18.56
N PRO A 115 -12.53 15.72 19.61
CA PRO A 115 -13.54 14.78 20.11
C PRO A 115 -14.93 15.40 20.38
N ASP A 116 -14.97 16.68 20.80
CA ASP A 116 -16.21 17.44 21.03
C ASP A 116 -16.84 18.02 19.74
N GLY A 117 -16.14 17.92 18.59
CA GLY A 117 -16.60 18.44 17.31
C GLY A 117 -16.56 19.95 17.16
N ALA A 118 -16.03 20.67 18.13
CA ALA A 118 -15.99 22.13 18.08
C ALA A 118 -14.88 22.69 17.19
N LYS A 119 -13.84 21.89 16.92
CA LYS A 119 -12.66 22.32 16.17
C LYS A 119 -12.16 21.25 15.22
N LEU A 120 -11.43 21.69 14.17
CA LEU A 120 -10.74 20.82 13.24
C LEU A 120 -9.27 21.21 13.20
N ALA A 121 -8.37 20.30 13.59
CA ALA A 121 -6.93 20.46 13.39
C ALA A 121 -6.53 19.97 12.00
N PHE A 122 -5.52 20.58 11.40
CA PHE A 122 -4.95 20.16 10.12
C PHE A 122 -3.52 20.67 9.97
N VAL A 123 -2.79 20.08 9.03
CA VAL A 123 -1.45 20.55 8.64
C VAL A 123 -1.59 21.59 7.55
N SER A 124 -0.95 22.73 7.72
CA SER A 124 -0.84 23.81 6.72
C SER A 124 0.60 23.89 6.24
N ALA A 125 0.90 23.20 5.14
CA ALA A 125 2.26 23.08 4.60
C ALA A 125 2.63 24.23 3.66
N ARG A 126 3.88 24.66 3.73
CA ARG A 126 4.55 25.64 2.88
C ARG A 126 5.71 24.93 2.16
N GLU A 127 6.51 25.68 1.39
CA GLU A 127 7.63 25.09 0.64
C GLU A 127 8.70 24.46 1.53
N ASN A 128 9.00 25.05 2.66
CA ASN A 128 10.14 24.70 3.51
C ASN A 128 9.80 24.52 5.00
N HIS A 129 8.55 24.76 5.39
CA HIS A 129 8.03 24.59 6.76
C HIS A 129 6.56 24.26 6.74
N ALA A 130 6.00 23.86 7.88
CA ALA A 130 4.58 23.57 8.02
C ALA A 130 4.11 23.89 9.45
N PHE A 131 2.82 24.18 9.58
CA PHE A 131 2.18 24.52 10.84
C PHE A 131 1.04 23.56 11.17
N ILE A 132 0.78 23.36 12.45
CA ILE A 132 -0.53 22.86 12.90
C ILE A 132 -1.48 24.05 12.98
N ALA A 133 -2.56 23.95 12.21
CA ALA A 133 -3.64 24.91 12.19
C ALA A 133 -4.91 24.33 12.81
N VAL A 134 -5.71 25.16 13.45
CA VAL A 134 -6.97 24.79 14.07
C VAL A 134 -8.09 25.70 13.59
N TYR A 135 -9.08 25.12 12.94
CA TYR A 135 -10.31 25.80 12.57
C TYR A 135 -11.35 25.66 13.67
N ASP A 136 -11.89 26.79 14.12
CA ASP A 136 -12.99 26.84 15.07
C ASP A 136 -14.33 26.92 14.35
N VAL A 137 -15.21 25.96 14.59
CA VAL A 137 -16.49 25.81 13.87
C VAL A 137 -17.43 26.98 14.15
N LYS A 138 -17.42 27.51 15.37
CA LYS A 138 -18.33 28.59 15.82
C LYS A 138 -17.89 29.93 15.25
N THR A 139 -16.61 30.26 15.38
CA THR A 139 -16.06 31.56 14.93
C THR A 139 -15.66 31.57 13.47
N ARG A 140 -15.48 30.39 12.87
CA ARG A 140 -14.98 30.19 11.50
C ARG A 140 -13.58 30.78 11.26
N ARG A 141 -12.77 30.83 12.30
CA ARG A 141 -11.39 31.31 12.25
C ARG A 141 -10.43 30.13 12.22
N VAL A 142 -9.29 30.38 11.58
CA VAL A 142 -8.13 29.50 11.61
C VAL A 142 -7.07 30.16 12.48
N ASP A 143 -6.62 29.44 13.50
CA ASP A 143 -5.52 29.86 14.35
C ASP A 143 -4.35 28.86 14.20
N PHE A 144 -3.12 29.34 14.24
CA PHE A 144 -1.92 28.52 14.12
C PHE A 144 -1.33 28.27 15.51
N LEU A 145 -0.98 26.99 15.79
CA LEU A 145 -0.40 26.62 17.07
C LEU A 145 1.13 26.76 17.03
N ALA A 146 1.69 27.56 17.92
CA ALA A 146 3.13 27.77 18.10
C ALA A 146 3.94 27.82 16.79
N PRO A 147 3.60 28.75 15.88
CA PRO A 147 4.25 28.85 14.58
C PRO A 147 5.78 28.99 14.72
N SER A 148 6.52 28.25 13.90
CA SER A 148 7.98 28.26 13.86
C SER A 148 8.50 28.15 12.43
N THR A 149 9.81 28.12 12.26
CA THR A 149 10.45 27.83 10.97
C THR A 149 10.55 26.33 10.67
N ASP A 150 9.99 25.49 11.55
CA ASP A 150 10.08 24.05 11.48
C ASP A 150 8.92 23.42 10.69
N ILE A 151 8.96 22.11 10.57
CA ILE A 151 7.95 21.31 9.90
C ILE A 151 7.14 20.58 10.95
N ASP A 152 5.91 21.02 11.18
CA ASP A 152 4.94 20.38 12.06
C ASP A 152 4.02 19.45 11.29
N GLY A 153 3.72 18.27 11.86
CA GLY A 153 2.85 17.29 11.22
C GLY A 153 2.26 16.27 12.19
N GLY A 154 1.28 15.50 11.71
CA GLY A 154 0.64 14.44 12.46
C GLY A 154 -0.11 14.92 13.72
N PRO A 155 -1.03 15.91 13.61
CA PRO A 155 -1.76 16.38 14.79
C PRO A 155 -2.69 15.31 15.34
N VAL A 156 -2.67 15.12 16.67
CA VAL A 156 -3.58 14.24 17.40
C VAL A 156 -4.16 14.96 18.62
N TRP A 157 -5.48 14.86 18.76
CA TRP A 157 -6.19 15.52 19.86
C TRP A 157 -6.13 14.72 21.17
N SER A 158 -6.04 15.44 22.27
CA SER A 158 -6.35 14.87 23.58
C SER A 158 -7.85 14.53 23.68
N PRO A 159 -8.23 13.52 24.46
CA PRO A 159 -9.64 13.13 24.63
C PRO A 159 -10.54 14.26 25.16
N ASP A 160 -9.99 15.21 25.90
CA ASP A 160 -10.70 16.38 26.44
C ASP A 160 -10.81 17.57 25.46
N SER A 161 -10.33 17.41 24.23
CA SER A 161 -10.34 18.44 23.16
C SER A 161 -9.56 19.73 23.49
N LYS A 162 -8.70 19.73 24.51
CA LYS A 162 -7.99 20.93 24.95
C LYS A 162 -6.56 21.02 24.44
N ARG A 163 -5.95 19.90 24.10
CA ARG A 163 -4.55 19.83 23.69
C ARG A 163 -4.41 19.08 22.37
N ILE A 164 -3.33 19.39 21.65
CA ILE A 164 -2.90 18.67 20.43
C ILE A 164 -1.44 18.28 20.63
N ALA A 165 -1.15 16.99 20.45
CA ALA A 165 0.21 16.53 20.27
C ALA A 165 0.54 16.44 18.77
N PHE A 166 1.80 16.73 18.42
CA PHE A 166 2.27 16.69 17.04
C PHE A 166 3.78 16.48 16.98
N ILE A 167 4.26 16.09 15.81
CA ILE A 167 5.68 15.88 15.54
C ILE A 167 6.23 17.16 14.91
N ARG A 168 7.34 17.67 15.44
CA ARG A 168 8.12 18.77 14.88
C ARG A 168 9.45 18.27 14.37
N ARG A 169 9.81 18.69 13.17
CA ARG A 169 11.11 18.44 12.54
C ARG A 169 11.74 19.75 12.12
N PRO A 170 13.09 19.83 12.03
CA PRO A 170 13.74 21.02 11.52
C PRO A 170 13.23 21.40 10.14
N GLY A 171 13.01 22.68 9.91
CA GLY A 171 12.65 23.22 8.60
C GLY A 171 13.77 22.99 7.58
N THR A 172 13.44 23.08 6.29
CA THR A 172 14.40 22.87 5.21
C THR A 172 15.26 24.12 5.01
N PRO A 173 16.57 24.10 5.32
CA PRO A 173 17.42 25.28 5.16
C PRO A 173 17.65 25.61 3.69
N PHE A 174 18.04 26.84 3.40
CA PHE A 174 18.36 27.26 2.04
C PHE A 174 19.51 26.43 1.47
N GLY A 175 19.49 26.18 0.15
CA GLY A 175 20.42 25.25 -0.49
C GLY A 175 19.96 23.78 -0.49
N GLN A 176 18.97 23.43 0.34
CA GLN A 176 18.34 22.09 0.36
C GLN A 176 16.91 22.11 -0.20
N GLN A 177 16.40 23.25 -0.57
CA GLN A 177 15.01 23.44 -1.06
C GLN A 177 14.72 22.72 -2.39
N VAL A 178 15.73 22.31 -3.12
CA VAL A 178 15.62 21.66 -4.43
C VAL A 178 15.17 20.19 -4.33
N ALA A 179 15.26 19.59 -3.18
CA ALA A 179 14.58 18.31 -2.96
C ALA A 179 13.10 18.59 -2.76
N ALA A 180 12.38 18.69 -3.84
CA ALA A 180 10.98 19.09 -3.97
C ALA A 180 9.97 18.19 -3.26
N ASN A 181 10.29 17.72 -2.08
CA ASN A 181 9.41 16.89 -1.28
C ASN A 181 8.96 17.71 -0.07
N GLY A 182 7.71 18.12 -0.06
CA GLY A 182 7.05 18.69 1.11
C GLY A 182 7.13 17.76 2.33
N PRO A 183 6.64 18.17 3.50
CA PRO A 183 6.77 17.46 4.78
C PRO A 183 6.32 16.00 4.76
N ASN A 184 5.59 15.59 3.73
CA ASN A 184 5.08 14.23 3.52
C ASN A 184 5.64 13.56 2.26
N GLY A 185 6.77 13.99 1.71
CA GLY A 185 7.37 13.40 0.50
C GLY A 185 6.69 13.83 -0.80
N GLN A 186 5.90 14.88 -0.78
CA GLN A 186 5.22 15.44 -1.95
C GLN A 186 6.07 16.46 -2.68
N ALA A 187 5.95 16.54 -4.00
CA ALA A 187 6.50 17.62 -4.78
C ALA A 187 5.92 18.96 -4.30
N ALA A 188 6.77 19.94 -4.08
CA ALA A 188 6.35 21.30 -3.77
C ALA A 188 5.40 21.80 -4.86
N ALA A 189 4.29 22.43 -4.46
CA ALA A 189 3.45 23.13 -5.40
C ALA A 189 4.26 24.22 -6.10
N PRO A 190 4.10 24.45 -7.41
CA PRO A 190 4.76 25.56 -8.09
C PRO A 190 4.39 26.88 -7.39
N ALA A 191 5.39 27.73 -7.20
CA ALA A 191 5.22 29.02 -6.56
C ALA A 191 4.09 29.81 -7.27
N PRO A 192 3.18 30.47 -6.54
CA PRO A 192 2.21 31.34 -7.13
C PRO A 192 2.90 32.64 -7.57
N GLY A 193 3.10 32.84 -8.86
CA GLY A 193 3.53 34.13 -9.38
C GLY A 193 4.56 34.06 -10.50
N GLY A 194 4.14 33.72 -11.65
CA GLY A 194 4.84 33.87 -12.91
C GLY A 194 3.81 33.80 -14.03
N GLY A 195 3.01 34.86 -14.19
CA GLY A 195 2.08 34.98 -15.29
C GLY A 195 2.84 35.12 -16.62
N GLY A 196 2.53 34.26 -17.57
CA GLY A 196 3.08 34.29 -18.92
C GLY A 196 2.38 33.33 -19.84
N GLY A 197 1.31 33.81 -20.42
CA GLY A 197 0.81 33.60 -21.77
C GLY A 197 0.91 32.27 -22.46
N GLY A 198 -0.22 31.70 -22.71
CA GLY A 198 -0.80 31.12 -23.90
C GLY A 198 0.11 30.46 -24.94
N GLY A 199 -0.32 29.27 -25.41
CA GLY A 199 0.15 28.77 -26.69
C GLY A 199 -0.07 27.30 -26.91
N ARG A 200 -1.19 26.95 -27.49
CA ARG A 200 -1.50 25.68 -28.16
C ARG A 200 -0.56 25.40 -29.32
N ARG A 201 -0.40 24.13 -29.59
CA ARG A 201 0.02 23.39 -30.82
C ARG A 201 1.39 22.72 -30.66
N GLY A 202 1.52 21.42 -30.75
CA GLY A 202 1.30 20.61 -31.95
C GLY A 202 2.55 20.56 -32.83
N GLY A 203 3.24 19.38 -32.92
CA GLY A 203 4.12 19.13 -34.06
C GLY A 203 5.50 18.55 -33.77
N ARG A 204 5.68 17.32 -34.10
CA ARG A 204 6.86 16.60 -34.69
C ARG A 204 8.24 17.27 -34.70
N GLY A 205 9.23 16.49 -34.37
CA GLY A 205 10.47 16.35 -35.20
C GLY A 205 11.75 16.73 -34.54
N GLY A 206 12.58 15.78 -34.33
CA GLY A 206 13.97 15.66 -34.68
C GLY A 206 14.99 16.72 -34.25
N GLY A 207 16.09 16.26 -33.71
CA GLY A 207 17.39 16.84 -33.99
C GLY A 207 18.07 17.57 -32.84
N GLY A 208 19.18 17.04 -32.45
CA GLY A 208 20.22 17.46 -31.58
C GLY A 208 20.51 18.94 -31.41
N GLY A 209 21.00 19.27 -30.25
CA GLY A 209 21.57 20.55 -29.92
C GLY A 209 21.94 20.63 -28.46
N ALA A 210 23.18 20.33 -28.17
CA ALA A 210 23.80 20.71 -26.91
C ALA A 210 23.79 22.22 -26.79
N ALA A 211 23.31 22.77 -25.69
CA ALA A 211 23.83 24.01 -25.11
C ALA A 211 23.10 24.36 -23.80
N GLY A 212 23.85 24.73 -22.80
CA GLY A 212 23.41 25.51 -21.67
C GLY A 212 23.06 24.72 -20.43
N GLY A 213 24.01 23.93 -19.91
CA GLY A 213 24.03 23.57 -18.50
C GLY A 213 24.23 24.84 -17.67
N GLY A 214 23.14 25.38 -17.13
CA GLY A 214 23.24 26.24 -15.98
C GLY A 214 23.82 25.39 -14.86
N GLU A 215 25.07 25.66 -14.47
CA GLU A 215 25.68 25.09 -13.27
C GLU A 215 24.75 25.33 -12.11
N MET A 216 24.21 24.24 -11.56
CA MET A 216 23.67 24.28 -10.21
C MET A 216 24.78 24.78 -9.28
N PRO A 217 24.48 25.73 -8.39
CA PRO A 217 25.48 26.16 -7.43
C PRO A 217 26.03 24.91 -6.74
N ALA A 218 27.34 24.76 -6.79
CA ALA A 218 28.04 23.69 -6.10
C ALA A 218 27.60 23.66 -4.64
N ALA A 219 27.32 22.49 -4.10
CA ALA A 219 27.08 22.34 -2.66
C ALA A 219 28.25 23.03 -1.92
N PRO A 220 27.98 23.76 -0.82
CA PRO A 220 29.01 24.44 -0.07
C PRO A 220 30.13 23.46 0.20
N SER A 221 31.36 23.89 -0.03
CA SER A 221 32.58 23.08 0.23
C SER A 221 32.59 22.64 1.68
N GLY A 222 32.59 21.32 1.94
CA GLY A 222 32.51 20.72 3.27
C GLY A 222 31.21 19.91 3.53
N CYS A 223 30.20 20.01 2.65
CA CYS A 223 29.04 19.13 2.76
C CYS A 223 29.35 17.79 2.10
N PRO A 224 29.13 16.63 2.75
CA PRO A 224 29.26 15.35 2.09
C PRO A 224 28.28 15.32 0.91
N ALA A 225 28.81 15.11 -0.29
CA ALA A 225 28.01 14.87 -1.48
C ALA A 225 27.02 13.76 -1.15
N GLY A 226 25.75 14.08 -1.14
CA GLY A 226 24.69 13.10 -0.98
C GLY A 226 24.90 12.08 -2.07
N GLY A 227 25.32 10.86 -1.71
CA GLY A 227 25.61 9.81 -2.66
C GLY A 227 24.34 9.58 -3.48
N GLY A 228 24.30 10.14 -4.69
CA GLY A 228 23.36 9.81 -5.73
C GLY A 228 23.56 8.36 -6.12
N GLY A 229 22.95 7.45 -5.39
CA GLY A 229 22.73 6.09 -5.83
C GLY A 229 21.75 6.16 -6.99
N ALA A 230 22.27 6.14 -8.21
CA ALA A 230 21.49 5.74 -9.36
C ALA A 230 21.00 4.31 -9.08
N GLY A 231 19.71 4.13 -8.92
CA GLY A 231 19.14 2.80 -8.72
C GLY A 231 17.79 2.80 -8.05
N GLY A 232 16.75 2.61 -8.84
CA GLY A 232 15.55 1.97 -8.38
C GLY A 232 14.47 2.88 -7.83
N ARG A 233 13.61 3.36 -8.71
CA ARG A 233 12.23 3.71 -8.38
C ARG A 233 11.50 2.47 -7.87
N GLY A 234 11.69 2.10 -6.65
CA GLY A 234 10.93 1.12 -5.89
C GLY A 234 10.18 1.85 -4.81
N GLY A 235 8.83 1.68 -4.80
CA GLY A 235 7.98 2.25 -3.77
C GLY A 235 8.36 1.73 -2.41
N ALA A 236 9.21 2.48 -1.75
CA ALA A 236 9.30 2.39 -0.33
C ALA A 236 8.45 3.52 0.23
N ALA A 237 7.75 3.28 1.31
CA ALA A 237 7.32 4.36 2.17
C ALA A 237 8.54 5.25 2.34
N ALA A 238 8.39 6.52 1.99
CA ALA A 238 9.33 7.51 2.46
C ALA A 238 9.15 7.63 3.98
N GLY A 239 9.60 6.61 4.72
CA GLY A 239 10.17 6.86 6.00
C GLY A 239 11.35 7.80 5.70
N PHE A 240 11.42 8.90 6.40
CA PHE A 240 12.46 9.90 6.26
C PHE A 240 13.79 9.29 6.66
N ASN A 241 14.37 8.50 5.76
CA ASN A 241 15.73 8.00 5.91
C ASN A 241 16.69 9.13 5.54
N ASN A 242 16.94 10.01 6.48
CA ASN A 242 18.24 10.65 6.56
C ASN A 242 19.23 9.60 7.10
N GLY A 243 19.70 8.74 6.20
CA GLY A 243 20.68 7.71 6.51
C GLY A 243 21.94 8.36 7.08
N GLY A 244 22.09 8.33 8.39
CA GLY A 244 23.32 8.69 9.07
C GLY A 244 24.42 7.71 8.68
N ARG A 245 25.31 8.12 7.79
CA ARG A 245 26.68 7.60 7.78
C ARG A 245 27.41 8.24 8.97
N GLY A 246 28.22 7.45 9.66
CA GLY A 246 28.93 7.85 10.85
C GLY A 246 29.57 9.22 10.72
N ALA A 247 29.51 9.97 11.82
CA ALA A 247 30.11 11.28 11.93
C ALA A 247 31.64 11.13 11.90
N GLU A 248 32.22 11.33 10.71
CA GLU A 248 33.57 11.91 10.69
C GLU A 248 33.43 13.39 11.09
N ALA A 249 34.27 13.84 11.98
CA ALA A 249 34.28 15.22 12.43
C ALA A 249 34.55 16.12 11.22
N ASP A 250 33.53 16.75 10.72
CA ASP A 250 33.61 17.68 9.60
C ASP A 250 34.05 19.04 10.14
N THR A 251 35.34 19.30 10.00
CA THR A 251 35.97 20.53 10.43
C THR A 251 35.88 21.56 9.30
N GLY A 252 34.78 22.29 9.21
CA GLY A 252 34.72 23.43 8.29
C GLY A 252 33.38 23.81 7.70
N HIS A 253 32.28 23.20 8.09
CA HIS A 253 30.96 23.64 7.67
C HIS A 253 30.23 24.47 8.73
N VAL A 254 29.23 25.22 8.29
CA VAL A 254 28.33 25.95 9.18
C VAL A 254 27.25 25.04 9.68
N ASP A 255 27.07 24.92 10.99
CA ASP A 255 26.00 24.11 11.59
C ASP A 255 24.63 24.45 11.01
N GLY A 256 23.85 23.43 10.69
CA GLY A 256 22.53 23.57 10.12
C GLY A 256 22.48 23.84 8.60
N LEU A 257 23.59 24.13 7.95
CA LEU A 257 23.61 24.40 6.51
C LEU A 257 23.52 23.14 5.66
N CYS A 258 24.22 22.09 6.08
CA CYS A 258 24.27 20.81 5.35
C CYS A 258 23.33 19.74 5.89
N ARG A 259 22.93 19.87 7.13
CA ARG A 259 22.04 18.93 7.81
C ARG A 259 21.04 19.69 8.67
N ALA A 260 19.75 19.56 8.38
CA ALA A 260 18.70 20.12 9.21
C ALA A 260 18.64 19.36 10.54
N ALA A 261 18.98 20.03 11.64
CA ALA A 261 18.87 19.52 12.99
C ALA A 261 18.54 20.66 13.96
N PHE A 262 17.90 20.32 15.08
CA PHE A 262 17.71 21.26 16.18
C PHE A 262 19.05 21.52 16.91
N PRO A 263 19.14 22.60 17.70
CA PRO A 263 20.25 22.77 18.63
C PRO A 263 20.39 21.53 19.51
N GLY A 264 21.59 20.95 19.55
CA GLY A 264 21.85 19.66 20.22
C GLY A 264 21.84 18.45 19.27
N GLY A 265 21.51 18.62 17.97
CA GLY A 265 21.72 17.60 16.94
C GLY A 265 20.58 16.58 16.77
N TYR A 266 19.47 16.69 17.49
CA TYR A 266 18.31 15.85 17.30
C TYR A 266 17.46 16.34 16.11
N THR A 267 16.58 15.48 15.58
CA THR A 267 15.86 15.72 14.32
C THR A 267 14.35 15.51 14.42
N ILE A 268 13.86 15.00 15.54
CA ILE A 268 12.44 14.79 15.82
C ILE A 268 12.15 15.26 17.23
N SER A 269 11.12 16.07 17.37
CA SER A 269 10.59 16.54 18.64
C SER A 269 9.09 16.24 18.71
N PHE A 270 8.62 15.77 19.86
CA PHE A 270 7.20 15.62 20.16
C PHE A 270 6.75 16.82 20.96
N MET A 271 5.80 17.53 20.38
CA MET A 271 5.25 18.76 20.91
C MET A 271 3.84 18.52 21.44
N ILE A 272 3.48 19.24 22.48
CA ILE A 272 2.10 19.34 22.97
C ILE A 272 1.70 20.79 23.06
N ALA A 273 0.61 21.17 22.38
CA ALA A 273 0.07 22.51 22.38
C ALA A 273 -1.25 22.60 23.18
N ASP A 274 -1.39 23.64 23.94
CA ASP A 274 -2.68 24.06 24.50
C ASP A 274 -3.42 24.89 23.47
N VAL A 275 -4.62 24.42 23.10
CA VAL A 275 -5.39 25.01 21.98
C VAL A 275 -5.94 26.39 22.30
N ALA A 276 -6.21 26.68 23.57
CA ALA A 276 -6.77 27.98 23.96
C ALA A 276 -5.74 29.10 23.92
N SER A 277 -4.52 28.81 24.36
CA SER A 277 -3.42 29.78 24.38
C SER A 277 -2.58 29.77 23.08
N GLY A 278 -2.65 28.74 22.27
CA GLY A 278 -1.82 28.51 21.10
C GLY A 278 -0.36 28.21 21.42
N LYS A 279 0.01 28.06 22.70
CA LYS A 279 1.40 27.79 23.14
C LYS A 279 1.67 26.30 23.11
N ALA A 280 2.87 25.91 22.67
CA ALA A 280 3.35 24.54 22.72
C ALA A 280 4.61 24.41 23.57
N LYS A 281 4.81 23.22 24.11
CA LYS A 281 6.05 22.77 24.76
C LYS A 281 6.49 21.44 24.17
N GLU A 282 7.78 21.22 24.11
CA GLU A 282 8.36 19.91 23.87
C GLU A 282 8.19 19.03 25.11
N PHE A 283 7.90 17.75 24.92
CA PHE A 283 7.89 16.77 26.01
C PHE A 283 8.84 15.60 25.73
N TRP A 284 9.25 15.40 24.48
CA TRP A 284 10.22 14.39 24.11
C TRP A 284 10.93 14.76 22.81
N HIS A 285 12.18 14.33 22.63
CA HIS A 285 12.91 14.35 21.36
C HIS A 285 13.82 13.13 21.22
N ASN A 286 14.18 12.77 19.99
CA ASN A 286 15.16 11.73 19.75
C ASN A 286 16.57 12.19 20.07
N GLN A 287 17.50 11.26 20.28
CA GLN A 287 18.88 11.59 20.53
C GLN A 287 19.62 12.02 19.24
N PRO A 288 20.71 12.80 19.33
CA PRO A 288 21.58 13.05 18.20
C PRO A 288 22.07 11.74 17.59
N ASN A 289 21.99 11.65 16.25
CA ASN A 289 22.36 10.45 15.51
C ASN A 289 21.58 9.17 15.87
N ASP A 290 20.41 9.31 16.50
CA ASP A 290 19.54 8.21 16.82
C ASP A 290 19.20 7.40 15.56
N ARG A 291 19.36 6.08 15.63
CA ARG A 291 19.10 5.16 14.54
C ARG A 291 17.73 4.47 14.67
N THR A 292 17.13 4.53 15.84
CA THR A 292 15.81 3.95 16.13
C THR A 292 14.70 4.96 15.88
N PHE A 293 14.81 6.13 16.47
CA PHE A 293 13.75 7.13 16.49
C PHE A 293 13.97 8.28 15.50
N ASN A 294 14.79 8.09 14.47
CA ASN A 294 14.94 9.06 13.38
C ASN A 294 13.81 8.98 12.32
N GLY A 295 12.98 7.93 12.36
CA GLY A 295 11.82 7.71 11.52
C GLY A 295 10.62 7.23 12.32
N ILE A 296 9.58 8.07 12.40
CA ILE A 296 8.32 7.77 13.09
C ILE A 296 7.23 7.62 12.01
N ASN A 297 6.51 6.51 12.01
CA ASN A 297 5.52 6.24 10.96
C ASN A 297 4.06 6.37 11.40
N SER A 298 3.74 6.15 12.65
CA SER A 298 2.43 6.43 13.22
C SER A 298 2.60 7.26 14.49
N PHE A 299 1.57 8.01 14.85
CA PHE A 299 1.60 8.88 16.01
C PHE A 299 0.18 9.04 16.51
N GLN A 300 -0.13 8.56 17.71
CA GLN A 300 -1.48 8.47 18.22
C GLN A 300 -1.53 8.82 19.70
N TRP A 301 -2.57 9.54 20.12
CA TRP A 301 -2.81 9.88 21.54
C TRP A 301 -3.48 8.74 22.28
N ALA A 302 -2.99 8.39 23.47
CA ALA A 302 -3.47 7.30 24.30
C ALA A 302 -3.41 7.68 25.78
N ASP A 303 -4.52 8.14 26.37
CA ASP A 303 -4.61 8.60 27.75
C ASP A 303 -3.53 9.66 28.07
N ASP A 304 -2.55 9.30 28.88
CA ASP A 304 -1.39 10.13 29.25
C ASP A 304 -0.10 9.76 28.46
N HIS A 305 -0.26 9.05 27.32
CA HIS A 305 0.85 8.63 26.46
C HIS A 305 0.59 9.02 25.00
N VAL A 306 1.66 8.97 24.22
CA VAL A 306 1.63 8.92 22.76
C VAL A 306 2.20 7.58 22.31
N VAL A 307 1.48 6.87 21.46
CA VAL A 307 1.92 5.62 20.84
C VAL A 307 2.39 5.89 19.42
N PHE A 308 3.53 5.32 19.04
CA PHE A 308 4.12 5.50 17.73
C PHE A 308 4.88 4.25 17.27
N THR A 309 5.19 4.16 15.97
CA THR A 309 6.02 3.10 15.43
C THR A 309 7.42 3.60 15.10
N ALA A 310 8.40 2.77 15.42
CA ALA A 310 9.79 2.98 15.04
C ALA A 310 10.47 1.66 14.72
N GLN A 311 11.58 1.76 14.00
CA GLN A 311 12.40 0.64 13.58
C GLN A 311 13.73 0.64 14.32
N ARG A 312 14.01 -0.40 15.11
CA ARG A 312 15.32 -0.57 15.73
C ARG A 312 16.36 -1.05 14.71
N PRO A 313 17.60 -0.62 14.80
CA PRO A 313 18.68 -1.21 14.01
C PRO A 313 18.76 -2.73 14.21
N ASN A 314 18.92 -3.47 13.12
CA ASN A 314 19.04 -4.94 13.14
C ASN A 314 17.82 -5.69 13.71
N ASP A 315 16.67 -5.04 13.84
CA ASP A 315 15.41 -5.70 14.18
C ASP A 315 14.72 -6.17 12.89
N GLU A 316 14.24 -7.39 12.90
CA GLU A 316 13.47 -7.95 11.78
C GLU A 316 12.09 -7.31 11.65
N TRP A 317 11.60 -6.62 12.70
CA TRP A 317 10.26 -6.11 12.79
C TRP A 317 10.22 -4.64 13.15
N ASP A 318 9.23 -3.92 12.63
CA ASP A 318 8.84 -2.63 13.18
C ASP A 318 8.20 -2.84 14.55
N ARG A 319 8.32 -1.83 15.43
CA ARG A 319 7.85 -1.92 16.81
C ARG A 319 6.96 -0.75 17.17
N TYR A 320 5.94 -1.00 17.99
CA TYR A 320 5.22 0.06 18.69
C TYR A 320 5.96 0.44 19.97
N PHE A 321 6.03 1.73 20.19
CA PHE A 321 6.55 2.35 21.39
C PHE A 321 5.50 3.32 21.96
N SER A 322 5.60 3.61 23.23
CA SER A 322 4.86 4.70 23.87
C SER A 322 5.80 5.62 24.63
N VAL A 323 5.39 6.87 24.73
CA VAL A 323 6.06 7.91 25.52
C VAL A 323 5.01 8.63 26.34
N SER A 324 5.25 8.81 27.66
CA SER A 324 4.39 9.65 28.51
C SER A 324 4.44 11.10 28.05
N ILE A 325 3.31 11.79 28.10
CA ILE A 325 3.23 13.23 27.85
C ILE A 325 3.63 14.06 29.09
N ASP A 326 3.78 13.41 30.23
CA ASP A 326 4.14 14.02 31.50
C ASP A 326 5.65 13.87 31.79
N GLY A 327 6.23 14.94 32.29
CA GLY A 327 7.65 15.00 32.61
C GLY A 327 8.54 15.47 31.43
N PRO A 328 9.75 15.87 31.72
CA PRO A 328 10.74 16.22 30.71
C PRO A 328 11.42 14.93 30.20
N GLN A 329 11.43 14.73 28.88
CA GLN A 329 12.19 13.69 28.20
C GLN A 329 11.98 12.26 28.76
N PRO A 330 10.74 11.75 28.84
CA PRO A 330 10.48 10.38 29.33
C PRO A 330 11.09 9.34 28.36
N GLU A 331 11.55 8.22 28.91
CA GLU A 331 12.09 7.13 28.07
C GLU A 331 10.98 6.42 27.30
N PRO A 332 11.18 6.15 25.99
CA PRO A 332 10.24 5.37 25.20
C PRO A 332 10.10 3.92 25.70
N VAL A 333 8.88 3.49 25.92
CA VAL A 333 8.54 2.12 26.37
C VAL A 333 8.19 1.26 25.15
N LEU A 334 8.84 0.12 25.00
CA LEU A 334 8.55 -0.87 23.96
C LEU A 334 7.23 -1.60 24.28
N LEU A 335 6.25 -1.48 23.41
CA LEU A 335 4.94 -2.13 23.55
C LEU A 335 4.90 -3.52 22.91
N THR A 336 5.50 -3.68 21.72
CA THR A 336 5.50 -4.97 21.00
C THR A 336 6.78 -5.74 21.29
N THR A 337 6.76 -6.54 22.36
CA THR A 337 7.91 -7.33 22.81
C THR A 337 8.01 -8.69 22.12
N THR A 338 6.93 -9.16 21.48
CA THR A 338 6.91 -10.39 20.67
C THR A 338 7.32 -10.09 19.22
N ASP A 339 8.02 -11.02 18.59
CA ASP A 339 8.34 -10.95 17.17
C ASP A 339 7.10 -11.15 16.32
N GLY A 340 6.97 -10.36 15.27
CA GLY A 340 5.86 -10.40 14.32
C GLY A 340 5.65 -9.08 13.60
N LEU A 341 5.08 -9.18 12.42
CA LEU A 341 4.65 -8.02 11.64
C LEU A 341 3.54 -7.28 12.38
N ILE A 342 3.70 -5.98 12.56
CA ILE A 342 2.70 -5.12 13.24
C ILE A 342 1.96 -4.20 12.29
N ASN A 343 2.55 -3.91 11.16
CA ASN A 343 2.00 -3.04 10.14
C ASN A 343 2.37 -3.62 8.80
N ASP A 344 1.38 -3.86 7.97
CA ASP A 344 1.68 -4.15 6.59
C ASP A 344 2.33 -2.94 5.90
N SER A 345 3.01 -3.24 4.82
CA SER A 345 3.71 -2.25 4.01
C SER A 345 2.80 -1.05 3.71
N VAL A 346 3.38 0.03 3.26
CA VAL A 346 2.72 1.29 2.90
C VAL A 346 1.43 1.15 2.10
N ALA A 347 1.28 0.05 1.38
CA ALA A 347 0.08 -0.25 0.60
C ALA A 347 -1.14 -0.64 1.45
N ASP A 348 -0.92 -1.23 2.63
CA ASP A 348 -1.99 -1.86 3.41
C ASP A 348 -2.45 -1.06 4.63
N ARG A 349 -1.82 0.07 4.94
CA ARG A 349 -2.19 0.94 6.07
C ARG A 349 -3.65 1.39 6.07
N THR A 350 -4.32 1.30 4.93
CA THR A 350 -5.74 1.64 4.82
C THR A 350 -6.64 0.55 5.38
N PHE A 351 -6.18 -0.68 5.40
CA PHE A 351 -6.98 -1.85 5.75
C PHE A 351 -6.62 -2.45 7.10
N VAL A 352 -5.40 -2.23 7.58
CA VAL A 352 -4.96 -2.73 8.88
C VAL A 352 -4.76 -1.54 9.82
N THR A 353 -5.71 -1.34 10.71
CA THR A 353 -5.72 -0.23 11.66
C THR A 353 -5.48 -0.71 13.08
N THR A 354 -5.14 0.22 13.96
CA THR A 354 -5.03 0.02 15.40
C THR A 354 -6.13 0.78 16.13
N ALA A 355 -6.34 0.47 17.40
CA ALA A 355 -7.31 1.16 18.23
C ALA A 355 -6.90 1.22 19.69
N PHE A 356 -7.58 2.07 20.46
CA PHE A 356 -7.44 2.15 21.90
C PHE A 356 -8.76 1.80 22.60
N SER A 357 -8.66 1.27 23.82
CA SER A 357 -9.82 1.22 24.72
C SER A 357 -10.38 2.62 24.95
N LYS A 358 -11.63 2.70 25.40
CA LYS A 358 -12.31 3.99 25.60
C LYS A 358 -11.58 4.93 26.57
N ASP A 359 -10.90 4.38 27.55
CA ASP A 359 -10.07 5.11 28.51
C ASP A 359 -8.63 5.37 28.02
N GLY A 360 -8.28 4.91 26.82
CA GLY A 360 -6.95 5.09 26.23
C GLY A 360 -5.86 4.21 26.83
N LYS A 361 -6.17 3.34 27.81
CA LYS A 361 -5.17 2.58 28.59
C LYS A 361 -4.74 1.27 27.95
N THR A 362 -5.52 0.75 27.01
CA THR A 362 -5.21 -0.46 26.25
C THR A 362 -5.07 -0.15 24.79
N PHE A 363 -3.97 -0.58 24.19
CA PHE A 363 -3.69 -0.49 22.76
C PHE A 363 -3.98 -1.83 22.10
N TYR A 364 -4.82 -1.82 21.07
CA TYR A 364 -5.17 -2.97 20.25
C TYR A 364 -4.48 -2.86 18.89
N TYR A 365 -3.81 -3.91 18.47
CA TYR A 365 -3.10 -3.99 17.19
C TYR A 365 -3.20 -5.38 16.59
N CYS A 366 -2.84 -5.50 15.32
CA CYS A 366 -2.80 -6.75 14.58
C CYS A 366 -1.37 -7.19 14.38
N THR A 367 -1.08 -8.49 14.51
CA THR A 367 0.24 -9.06 14.28
C THR A 367 0.15 -10.55 13.91
N ASN A 368 1.18 -11.06 13.22
CA ASN A 368 1.39 -12.46 12.96
C ASN A 368 2.29 -13.16 14.01
N ALA A 369 2.47 -12.53 15.16
CA ALA A 369 3.18 -13.17 16.28
C ALA A 369 2.54 -14.49 16.65
N LYS A 370 3.35 -15.54 16.90
CA LYS A 370 2.98 -16.94 17.15
C LYS A 370 2.44 -17.73 15.96
N ASP A 371 1.91 -17.12 14.92
CA ASP A 371 1.51 -17.78 13.68
C ASP A 371 1.88 -16.89 12.50
N ILE A 372 3.02 -17.20 11.90
CA ILE A 372 3.61 -16.34 10.86
C ILE A 372 2.72 -16.23 9.60
N GLU A 373 1.84 -17.21 9.39
CA GLU A 373 0.95 -17.29 8.22
C GLU A 373 -0.39 -16.59 8.44
N LYS A 374 -0.69 -16.14 9.66
CA LYS A 374 -1.97 -15.52 10.01
C LYS A 374 -1.78 -14.23 10.78
N ARG A 375 -2.85 -13.51 10.97
CA ARG A 375 -2.88 -12.28 11.78
C ARG A 375 -3.99 -12.36 12.79
N HIS A 376 -3.66 -11.97 14.02
CA HIS A 376 -4.59 -11.93 15.14
C HIS A 376 -4.56 -10.58 15.84
N ILE A 377 -5.64 -10.27 16.56
CA ILE A 377 -5.69 -9.08 17.39
C ILE A 377 -4.97 -9.34 18.71
N TRP A 378 -4.11 -8.42 19.07
CA TRP A 378 -3.38 -8.39 20.33
C TRP A 378 -3.68 -7.10 21.10
N ALA A 379 -3.47 -7.13 22.40
CA ALA A 379 -3.63 -6.00 23.28
C ALA A 379 -2.40 -5.84 24.18
N VAL A 380 -2.08 -4.59 24.51
CA VAL A 380 -1.03 -4.25 25.47
C VAL A 380 -1.41 -2.96 26.20
N PRO A 381 -1.07 -2.79 27.50
CA PRO A 381 -1.25 -1.51 28.19
C PRO A 381 -0.42 -0.40 27.49
N THR A 382 -0.97 0.79 27.36
CA THR A 382 -0.27 1.93 26.73
C THR A 382 0.93 2.39 27.54
N SER A 383 0.98 2.12 28.84
CA SER A 383 2.13 2.35 29.71
C SER A 383 3.20 1.25 29.67
N GLY A 384 3.01 0.22 28.84
CA GLY A 384 3.89 -0.95 28.76
C GLY A 384 3.38 -2.16 29.50
N GLY A 385 3.97 -3.31 29.23
CA GLY A 385 3.59 -4.59 29.83
C GLY A 385 3.72 -5.74 28.83
N THR A 386 3.20 -6.91 29.17
CA THR A 386 3.21 -8.08 28.31
C THR A 386 2.04 -8.05 27.33
N PRO A 387 2.28 -8.08 26.00
CA PRO A 387 1.21 -8.21 25.02
C PRO A 387 0.43 -9.52 25.17
N VAL A 388 -0.88 -9.45 25.01
CA VAL A 388 -1.80 -10.60 25.11
C VAL A 388 -2.56 -10.75 23.79
N GLN A 389 -2.63 -11.97 23.28
CA GLN A 389 -3.44 -12.30 22.11
C GLN A 389 -4.93 -12.29 22.49
N ILE A 390 -5.74 -11.57 21.71
CA ILE A 390 -7.18 -11.39 21.96
C ILE A 390 -7.99 -12.36 21.09
N SER A 391 -7.76 -12.41 19.78
CA SER A 391 -8.46 -13.38 18.91
C SER A 391 -7.67 -14.66 18.77
N THR A 392 -8.37 -15.81 18.82
CA THR A 392 -7.75 -17.14 18.91
C THR A 392 -8.34 -18.14 17.90
N ASP A 393 -9.09 -17.67 16.92
CA ASP A 393 -9.71 -18.53 15.90
C ASP A 393 -8.69 -19.00 14.85
N ASP A 394 -9.11 -19.96 14.03
CA ASP A 394 -8.33 -20.44 12.87
C ASP A 394 -8.49 -19.52 11.64
N GLY A 395 -8.83 -18.25 11.84
CA GLY A 395 -8.97 -17.23 10.82
C GLY A 395 -7.88 -16.18 10.89
N VAL A 396 -8.17 -15.08 10.25
CA VAL A 396 -7.38 -13.85 10.25
C VAL A 396 -8.27 -12.72 10.74
N GLU A 397 -7.83 -11.99 11.74
CA GLU A 397 -8.50 -10.80 12.26
C GLU A 397 -7.61 -9.59 12.11
N VAL A 398 -8.17 -8.53 11.53
CA VAL A 398 -7.49 -7.23 11.39
C VAL A 398 -8.43 -6.08 11.76
N SER A 399 -7.88 -4.89 11.93
CA SER A 399 -8.63 -3.63 12.13
C SER A 399 -9.57 -3.63 13.35
N PRO A 400 -9.04 -3.82 14.56
CA PRO A 400 -9.85 -3.81 15.77
C PRO A 400 -10.53 -2.45 15.96
N THR A 401 -11.82 -2.48 16.31
CA THR A 401 -12.61 -1.29 16.61
C THR A 401 -13.41 -1.54 17.91
N PRO A 402 -13.04 -0.91 19.02
CA PRO A 402 -13.77 -1.07 20.27
C PRO A 402 -15.21 -0.60 20.16
N LEU A 403 -16.15 -1.41 20.62
CA LEU A 403 -17.55 -1.02 20.73
C LEU A 403 -17.77 -0.14 21.96
N SER A 404 -18.87 0.63 21.96
CA SER A 404 -19.18 1.59 23.02
C SER A 404 -19.25 1.00 24.43
N SER A 405 -19.54 -0.30 24.54
CA SER A 405 -19.54 -1.02 25.81
C SER A 405 -18.14 -1.23 26.41
N GLY A 406 -17.09 -1.12 25.60
CA GLY A 406 -15.70 -1.48 25.96
C GLY A 406 -15.46 -2.99 26.18
N LYS A 407 -16.51 -3.82 26.05
CA LYS A 407 -16.42 -5.27 26.31
C LYS A 407 -16.16 -6.11 25.05
N GLN A 408 -16.23 -5.50 23.88
CA GLN A 408 -16.13 -6.18 22.60
C GLN A 408 -15.40 -5.28 21.59
N LEU A 409 -14.77 -5.94 20.62
CA LEU A 409 -14.16 -5.32 19.45
C LEU A 409 -14.90 -5.82 18.21
N ALA A 410 -15.20 -4.92 17.29
CA ALA A 410 -15.48 -5.29 15.91
C ALA A 410 -14.15 -5.45 15.18
N VAL A 411 -14.06 -6.47 14.32
CA VAL A 411 -12.87 -6.78 13.53
C VAL A 411 -13.26 -7.12 12.10
N LEU A 412 -12.37 -6.96 11.16
CA LEU A 412 -12.48 -7.59 9.87
C LEU A 412 -11.95 -9.02 10.01
N TYR A 413 -12.82 -9.99 9.76
CA TYR A 413 -12.54 -11.43 9.90
C TYR A 413 -12.69 -12.16 8.57
N PHE A 414 -11.81 -13.10 8.30
CA PHE A 414 -11.87 -14.00 7.15
C PHE A 414 -11.07 -15.27 7.43
N ASN A 415 -11.41 -16.35 6.73
CA ASN A 415 -10.67 -17.63 6.80
C ASN A 415 -10.65 -18.33 5.43
N ALA A 416 -10.23 -19.58 5.39
CA ALA A 416 -10.13 -20.34 4.15
C ALA A 416 -11.46 -20.46 3.38
N ALA A 417 -12.60 -20.44 4.06
CA ALA A 417 -13.93 -20.61 3.46
C ALA A 417 -14.93 -19.49 3.83
N GLN A 418 -14.48 -18.46 4.55
CA GLN A 418 -15.27 -17.30 4.92
C GLN A 418 -14.64 -16.06 4.30
N PRO A 419 -15.31 -15.42 3.32
CA PRO A 419 -14.92 -14.12 2.80
C PRO A 419 -14.88 -13.04 3.88
N ALA A 420 -14.16 -11.94 3.59
CA ALA A 420 -14.01 -10.82 4.50
C ALA A 420 -15.36 -10.31 5.03
N SER A 421 -15.51 -10.36 6.34
CA SER A 421 -16.75 -10.10 7.08
C SER A 421 -16.46 -9.32 8.35
N ILE A 422 -17.45 -8.67 8.90
CA ILE A 422 -17.37 -8.07 10.23
C ILE A 422 -17.57 -9.17 11.27
N GLY A 423 -16.58 -9.34 12.11
CA GLY A 423 -16.62 -10.21 13.28
C GLY A 423 -16.70 -9.41 14.58
N ILE A 424 -17.21 -10.03 15.62
CA ILE A 424 -17.20 -9.49 16.98
C ILE A 424 -16.43 -10.45 17.88
N VAL A 425 -15.40 -9.94 18.54
CA VAL A 425 -14.59 -10.69 19.53
C VAL A 425 -14.69 -10.02 20.91
N PRO A 426 -14.74 -10.79 22.02
CA PRO A 426 -14.68 -10.19 23.35
C PRO A 426 -13.33 -9.47 23.57
N SER A 427 -13.35 -8.27 24.17
CA SER A 427 -12.10 -7.54 24.45
C SER A 427 -11.20 -8.24 25.49
N ALA A 428 -11.75 -9.15 26.25
CA ALA A 428 -11.01 -10.03 27.19
C ALA A 428 -10.40 -11.26 26.53
N GLY A 429 -10.63 -11.45 25.24
CA GLY A 429 -10.14 -12.58 24.46
C GLY A 429 -11.20 -13.65 24.20
N GLY A 430 -11.02 -14.38 23.10
CA GLY A 430 -11.89 -15.48 22.70
C GLY A 430 -12.13 -15.58 21.20
N SER A 431 -13.16 -16.34 20.83
CA SER A 431 -13.55 -16.58 19.46
C SER A 431 -14.32 -15.43 18.83
N THR A 432 -14.12 -15.23 17.54
CA THR A 432 -14.79 -14.21 16.73
C THR A 432 -16.12 -14.73 16.22
N LYS A 433 -17.17 -13.98 16.43
CA LYS A 433 -18.49 -14.26 15.86
C LYS A 433 -18.73 -13.36 14.65
N VAL A 434 -18.88 -13.96 13.47
CA VAL A 434 -19.25 -13.24 12.25
C VAL A 434 -20.68 -12.69 12.40
N VAL A 435 -20.86 -11.41 12.08
CA VAL A 435 -22.14 -10.72 12.18
C VAL A 435 -22.63 -10.14 10.86
N PHE A 436 -21.73 -9.79 9.92
CA PHE A 436 -22.09 -9.22 8.62
C PHE A 436 -20.93 -9.26 7.62
N PRO A 437 -21.20 -9.49 6.31
CA PRO A 437 -22.44 -10.09 5.80
C PRO A 437 -22.54 -11.57 6.19
N THR A 438 -23.75 -12.09 6.21
CA THR A 438 -23.96 -13.54 6.25
C THR A 438 -23.70 -14.11 4.84
N LEU A 439 -23.14 -15.30 4.77
CA LEU A 439 -22.93 -15.96 3.49
C LEU A 439 -24.27 -16.15 2.76
N MET A 440 -24.25 -15.92 1.46
CA MET A 440 -25.38 -16.23 0.59
C MET A 440 -25.64 -17.74 0.61
N LYS A 441 -26.89 -18.13 0.46
CA LYS A 441 -27.31 -19.55 0.53
C LYS A 441 -26.59 -20.45 -0.49
N ASP A 442 -26.29 -19.87 -1.65
CA ASP A 442 -25.63 -20.54 -2.77
C ASP A 442 -24.11 -20.34 -2.79
N PHE A 443 -23.55 -19.70 -1.77
CA PHE A 443 -22.10 -19.56 -1.65
C PHE A 443 -21.46 -20.96 -1.49
N PRO A 444 -20.48 -21.32 -2.34
CA PRO A 444 -19.96 -22.69 -2.42
C PRO A 444 -18.95 -23.00 -1.31
N GLN A 445 -19.29 -22.72 -0.05
CA GLN A 445 -18.40 -22.90 1.10
C GLN A 445 -17.87 -24.32 1.20
N ALA A 446 -18.71 -25.33 0.92
CA ALA A 446 -18.33 -26.72 0.96
C ALA A 446 -17.31 -27.13 -0.14
N ALA A 447 -17.18 -26.34 -1.19
CA ALA A 447 -16.20 -26.59 -2.26
C ALA A 447 -14.79 -26.08 -1.90
N HIS A 448 -14.69 -25.14 -0.97
CA HIS A 448 -13.39 -24.56 -0.57
C HIS A 448 -12.47 -25.61 0.10
N VAL A 449 -11.18 -25.49 -0.19
CA VAL A 449 -10.12 -26.26 0.45
C VAL A 449 -9.32 -25.38 1.39
N THR A 450 -8.84 -25.91 2.51
CA THR A 450 -7.88 -25.22 3.37
C THR A 450 -6.50 -25.37 2.75
N PRO A 451 -5.81 -24.28 2.36
CA PRO A 451 -4.48 -24.37 1.79
C PRO A 451 -3.49 -24.95 2.80
N GLN A 452 -2.62 -25.83 2.33
CA GLN A 452 -1.51 -26.38 3.11
C GLN A 452 -0.31 -25.44 2.97
N ILE A 453 0.35 -25.12 4.07
CA ILE A 453 1.61 -24.39 4.01
C ILE A 453 2.72 -25.33 3.61
N VAL A 454 3.48 -24.96 2.60
CA VAL A 454 4.61 -25.70 2.06
C VAL A 454 5.82 -24.78 1.98
N LEU A 455 6.92 -25.21 2.59
CA LEU A 455 8.19 -24.51 2.52
C LEU A 455 9.04 -25.08 1.39
N THR A 456 9.48 -24.21 0.49
CA THR A 456 10.44 -24.55 -0.56
C THR A 456 11.74 -23.77 -0.35
N LYS A 457 12.84 -24.26 -0.89
CA LYS A 457 14.13 -23.56 -0.84
C LYS A 457 14.50 -23.03 -2.21
N ALA A 458 14.74 -21.73 -2.27
CA ALA A 458 15.33 -21.10 -3.42
C ALA A 458 16.77 -21.57 -3.68
N ALA A 459 17.33 -21.28 -4.83
CA ALA A 459 18.67 -21.73 -5.22
C ALA A 459 19.77 -21.24 -4.27
N ASP A 460 19.57 -20.10 -3.63
CA ASP A 460 20.48 -19.51 -2.64
C ASP A 460 20.21 -19.98 -1.19
N GLY A 461 19.26 -20.90 -1.02
CA GLY A 461 18.90 -21.50 0.27
C GLY A 461 17.83 -20.76 1.06
N LEU A 462 17.33 -19.60 0.57
CA LEU A 462 16.25 -18.88 1.22
C LEU A 462 14.98 -19.75 1.26
N GLU A 463 14.36 -19.83 2.43
CA GLU A 463 13.10 -20.54 2.62
C GLU A 463 11.94 -19.67 2.17
N ILE A 464 11.08 -20.25 1.32
CA ILE A 464 9.95 -19.57 0.68
C ILE A 464 8.66 -20.23 1.15
N HIS A 465 7.75 -19.43 1.67
CA HIS A 465 6.45 -19.85 2.15
C HIS A 465 5.44 -19.92 1.01
N ASN A 466 4.77 -21.04 0.87
CA ASN A 466 3.81 -21.27 -0.21
C ASN A 466 2.52 -21.87 0.34
N GLN A 467 1.44 -21.60 -0.35
CA GLN A 467 0.11 -22.14 -0.05
C GLN A 467 -0.28 -23.13 -1.14
N LEU A 468 -0.50 -24.38 -0.78
CA LEU A 468 -0.87 -25.45 -1.69
C LEU A 468 -2.35 -25.80 -1.53
N PHE A 469 -3.11 -25.64 -2.61
CA PHE A 469 -4.51 -26.00 -2.72
C PHE A 469 -4.62 -27.34 -3.44
N LEU A 470 -5.10 -28.36 -2.76
CA LEU A 470 -5.28 -29.69 -3.33
C LEU A 470 -6.75 -29.93 -3.68
N PRO A 471 -7.07 -30.42 -4.89
CA PRO A 471 -8.42 -30.78 -5.25
C PRO A 471 -9.01 -31.82 -4.30
N LYS A 472 -10.28 -31.67 -3.91
CA LYS A 472 -10.95 -32.60 -3.01
C LYS A 472 -11.17 -33.98 -3.61
N ASP A 473 -11.25 -34.06 -4.92
CA ASP A 473 -11.50 -35.27 -5.70
C ASP A 473 -10.21 -35.99 -6.15
N LEU A 474 -9.04 -35.48 -5.74
CA LEU A 474 -7.74 -36.04 -6.10
C LEU A 474 -7.61 -37.47 -5.51
N LYS A 475 -7.39 -38.46 -6.39
CA LYS A 475 -7.28 -39.87 -6.01
C LYS A 475 -5.82 -40.29 -5.84
N PRO A 476 -5.53 -41.26 -4.97
CA PRO A 476 -4.18 -41.79 -4.86
C PRO A 476 -3.65 -42.32 -6.21
N GLY A 477 -2.44 -41.91 -6.58
CA GLY A 477 -1.79 -42.27 -7.83
C GLY A 477 -2.24 -41.47 -9.07
N GLU A 478 -3.24 -40.60 -8.94
CA GLU A 478 -3.64 -39.69 -10.00
C GLU A 478 -2.67 -38.52 -10.12
N LYS A 479 -2.37 -38.12 -11.38
CA LYS A 479 -1.58 -36.93 -11.67
C LYS A 479 -2.44 -35.83 -12.28
N ARG A 480 -2.44 -34.66 -11.66
CA ARG A 480 -3.20 -33.49 -12.09
C ARG A 480 -2.31 -32.39 -12.67
N PRO A 481 -2.81 -31.56 -13.57
CA PRO A 481 -2.10 -30.33 -13.92
C PRO A 481 -1.98 -29.40 -12.73
N ALA A 482 -0.95 -28.56 -12.72
CA ALA A 482 -0.73 -27.59 -11.67
C ALA A 482 -0.74 -26.15 -12.19
N ILE A 483 -1.13 -25.22 -11.32
CA ILE A 483 -1.11 -23.78 -11.58
C ILE A 483 -0.33 -23.08 -10.46
N VAL A 484 0.63 -22.27 -10.85
CA VAL A 484 1.33 -21.35 -9.94
C VAL A 484 0.62 -19.99 -9.98
N PHE A 485 0.34 -19.44 -8.82
CA PHE A 485 -0.10 -18.07 -8.65
C PHE A 485 1.00 -17.23 -8.01
N VAL A 486 1.25 -16.04 -8.54
CA VAL A 486 2.21 -15.06 -8.02
C VAL A 486 1.54 -13.70 -7.84
N HIS A 487 1.65 -13.15 -6.63
CA HIS A 487 1.01 -11.89 -6.29
C HIS A 487 1.74 -10.68 -6.89
N GLY A 488 1.07 -9.54 -6.95
CA GLY A 488 1.65 -8.26 -7.33
C GLY A 488 2.35 -7.55 -6.16
N GLY A 489 2.83 -6.37 -6.42
CA GLY A 489 3.41 -5.53 -5.37
C GLY A 489 4.84 -5.06 -5.63
N PRO A 490 5.94 -5.67 -5.18
CA PRO A 490 6.12 -7.01 -4.58
C PRO A 490 5.88 -7.08 -3.06
N SER A 491 5.94 -5.97 -2.32
CA SER A 491 5.81 -5.95 -0.86
C SER A 491 4.38 -6.30 -0.40
N ARG A 492 4.01 -7.55 -0.58
CA ARG A 492 2.71 -8.16 -0.27
C ARG A 492 2.91 -9.54 0.32
N GLU A 493 1.81 -10.11 0.80
CA GLU A 493 1.72 -11.49 1.29
C GLU A 493 0.34 -12.04 0.97
N MET A 494 0.28 -13.27 0.49
CA MET A 494 -0.97 -14.03 0.44
C MET A 494 -1.12 -14.78 1.74
N LEU A 495 -2.32 -14.73 2.31
CA LEU A 495 -2.68 -15.45 3.53
C LEU A 495 -3.38 -16.76 3.18
N PRO A 496 -3.32 -17.82 4.01
CA PRO A 496 -4.03 -19.08 3.76
C PRO A 496 -5.55 -18.94 3.99
N ALA A 497 -6.09 -17.83 3.56
CA ALA A 497 -7.46 -17.37 3.75
C ALA A 497 -7.84 -16.40 2.64
N TYR A 498 -9.11 -16.01 2.58
CA TYR A 498 -9.47 -14.80 1.85
C TYR A 498 -8.60 -13.62 2.30
N HIS A 499 -8.63 -12.51 1.55
CA HIS A 499 -7.75 -11.39 1.80
C HIS A 499 -8.52 -10.10 2.08
N TYR A 500 -7.94 -9.19 2.88
CA TYR A 500 -8.53 -7.87 3.14
C TYR A 500 -8.41 -6.91 1.94
N MET A 501 -7.47 -7.13 1.02
CA MET A 501 -7.35 -6.35 -0.21
C MET A 501 -8.23 -6.95 -1.30
N GLN A 502 -8.94 -6.08 -2.02
CA GLN A 502 -9.98 -6.48 -2.97
C GLN A 502 -9.49 -7.44 -4.06
N PHE A 503 -8.41 -7.11 -4.77
CA PHE A 503 -7.91 -7.99 -5.83
C PHE A 503 -7.45 -9.35 -5.28
N TYR A 504 -6.70 -9.37 -4.18
CA TYR A 504 -6.20 -10.63 -3.60
C TYR A 504 -7.30 -11.47 -2.97
N HIS A 505 -8.39 -10.84 -2.54
CA HIS A 505 -9.63 -11.53 -2.18
C HIS A 505 -10.18 -12.32 -3.38
N TRP A 506 -10.25 -11.70 -4.55
CA TRP A 506 -10.68 -12.37 -5.78
C TRP A 506 -9.67 -13.38 -6.30
N ALA A 507 -8.38 -13.07 -6.22
CA ALA A 507 -7.32 -14.02 -6.59
C ALA A 507 -7.37 -15.30 -5.74
N TYR A 508 -7.60 -15.15 -4.42
CA TYR A 508 -7.82 -16.29 -3.56
C TYR A 508 -9.06 -17.10 -3.97
N ALA A 509 -10.18 -16.43 -4.23
CA ALA A 509 -11.39 -17.10 -4.73
C ALA A 509 -11.14 -17.81 -6.07
N TYR A 510 -10.39 -17.22 -6.98
CA TYR A 510 -10.02 -17.83 -8.24
C TYR A 510 -9.12 -19.05 -8.07
N ASN A 511 -8.13 -19.00 -7.16
CA ASN A 511 -7.32 -20.16 -6.80
C ASN A 511 -8.16 -21.30 -6.19
N GLN A 512 -9.15 -20.98 -5.35
CA GLN A 512 -10.12 -21.93 -4.84
C GLN A 512 -10.97 -22.56 -5.97
N TRP A 513 -11.40 -21.73 -6.92
CA TRP A 513 -12.16 -22.21 -8.09
C TRP A 513 -11.31 -23.13 -8.95
N LEU A 514 -10.05 -22.78 -9.27
CA LEU A 514 -9.14 -23.64 -10.02
C LEU A 514 -8.92 -24.99 -9.31
N ALA A 515 -8.75 -24.98 -7.99
CA ALA A 515 -8.67 -26.21 -7.22
C ALA A 515 -9.95 -27.05 -7.31
N SER A 516 -11.12 -26.42 -7.31
CA SER A 516 -12.40 -27.10 -7.51
C SER A 516 -12.58 -27.69 -8.90
N GLN A 517 -11.87 -27.15 -9.90
CA GLN A 517 -11.80 -27.69 -11.28
C GLN A 517 -10.75 -28.80 -11.42
N GLY A 518 -10.09 -29.19 -10.34
CA GLY A 518 -9.15 -30.31 -10.31
C GLY A 518 -7.67 -29.94 -10.48
N TYR A 519 -7.30 -28.68 -10.55
CA TYR A 519 -5.90 -28.26 -10.59
C TYR A 519 -5.27 -28.34 -9.19
N VAL A 520 -4.00 -28.75 -9.12
CA VAL A 520 -3.16 -28.47 -7.97
C VAL A 520 -2.69 -27.03 -8.06
N VAL A 521 -3.07 -26.16 -7.12
CA VAL A 521 -2.73 -24.74 -7.19
C VAL A 521 -1.72 -24.40 -6.10
N MET A 522 -0.68 -23.64 -6.46
CA MET A 522 0.31 -23.15 -5.50
C MET A 522 0.43 -21.62 -5.59
N SER A 523 0.11 -20.95 -4.48
CA SER A 523 0.36 -19.53 -4.30
C SER A 523 1.71 -19.34 -3.62
N ILE A 524 2.59 -18.52 -4.21
CA ILE A 524 3.97 -18.34 -3.76
C ILE A 524 4.14 -16.96 -3.12
N ASN A 525 4.58 -16.93 -1.85
CA ASN A 525 5.03 -15.73 -1.17
C ASN A 525 6.55 -15.59 -1.38
N TYR A 526 6.92 -15.02 -2.51
CA TYR A 526 8.33 -14.84 -2.89
C TYR A 526 9.00 -13.74 -2.05
N ARG A 527 10.34 -13.74 -2.01
CA ARG A 527 11.13 -12.68 -1.35
C ARG A 527 10.70 -11.29 -1.80
N SER A 528 11.07 -10.25 -1.09
CA SER A 528 10.56 -8.89 -1.23
C SER A 528 9.13 -8.70 -0.70
N GLY A 529 8.41 -9.79 -0.41
CA GLY A 529 7.13 -9.80 0.28
C GLY A 529 7.23 -9.39 1.74
N VAL A 530 6.10 -9.26 2.41
CA VAL A 530 6.00 -8.95 3.84
C VAL A 530 5.54 -10.17 4.63
N GLY A 531 5.60 -10.12 5.93
CA GLY A 531 5.11 -11.19 6.82
C GLY A 531 6.23 -12.04 7.43
N TYR A 532 7.38 -12.17 6.78
CA TYR A 532 8.46 -13.10 7.14
C TYR A 532 9.73 -12.40 7.65
N GLY A 533 9.62 -11.16 8.07
CA GLY A 533 10.73 -10.34 8.59
C GLY A 533 11.43 -9.50 7.51
N ARG A 534 12.29 -8.62 7.98
CA ARG A 534 12.99 -7.66 7.11
C ARG A 534 14.07 -8.32 6.26
N SER A 535 14.75 -9.33 6.79
CA SER A 535 15.75 -10.10 6.03
C SER A 535 15.12 -10.79 4.81
N PHE A 536 13.88 -11.25 4.92
CA PHE A 536 13.10 -11.77 3.80
C PHE A 536 12.66 -10.66 2.84
N GLN A 537 12.11 -9.57 3.37
CA GLN A 537 11.67 -8.43 2.57
C GLN A 537 12.80 -7.74 1.81
N ARG A 538 14.01 -7.74 2.39
CA ARG A 538 15.22 -7.14 1.84
C ARG A 538 16.31 -8.19 1.64
N ALA A 539 15.91 -9.37 1.20
CA ALA A 539 16.83 -10.47 1.01
C ALA A 539 18.06 -10.03 0.19
N ALA A 540 19.23 -10.47 0.59
CA ALA A 540 20.44 -10.30 -0.20
C ALA A 540 20.23 -10.95 -1.58
N ASN A 541 20.97 -10.52 -2.59
CA ASN A 541 20.86 -11.01 -3.95
C ASN A 541 19.59 -10.56 -4.71
N THR A 542 18.98 -9.47 -4.34
CA THR A 542 17.99 -8.82 -5.20
C THR A 542 18.72 -8.18 -6.37
N GLU A 543 19.05 -8.99 -7.37
CA GLU A 543 19.80 -8.60 -8.57
C GLU A 543 18.96 -7.81 -9.56
N GLY A 544 18.24 -6.89 -9.24
CA GLY A 544 17.28 -6.23 -10.09
C GLY A 544 15.89 -6.80 -9.87
N ARG A 545 14.91 -5.98 -10.13
CA ARG A 545 13.53 -6.30 -9.87
C ARG A 545 13.06 -7.47 -10.74
N GLY A 546 12.52 -8.46 -10.10
CA GLY A 546 11.99 -9.67 -10.73
C GLY A 546 12.96 -10.85 -10.69
N ASN A 547 14.26 -10.63 -10.82
CA ASN A 547 15.21 -11.72 -11.06
C ASN A 547 15.35 -12.70 -9.89
N SER A 548 15.48 -12.21 -8.67
CA SER A 548 15.56 -13.09 -7.49
C SER A 548 14.20 -13.66 -7.12
N GLU A 549 13.17 -12.86 -7.19
CA GLU A 549 11.78 -13.27 -6.95
C GLU A 549 11.34 -14.34 -7.96
N TYR A 550 11.75 -14.22 -9.22
CA TYR A 550 11.53 -15.23 -10.23
C TYR A 550 12.17 -16.58 -9.86
N GLN A 551 13.35 -16.61 -9.25
CA GLN A 551 14.00 -17.86 -8.82
C GLN A 551 13.23 -18.56 -7.71
N ASP A 552 12.55 -17.81 -6.83
CA ASP A 552 11.64 -18.38 -5.83
C ASP A 552 10.43 -19.05 -6.51
N VAL A 553 9.92 -18.42 -7.57
CA VAL A 553 8.84 -18.99 -8.39
C VAL A 553 9.27 -20.30 -9.05
N VAL A 554 10.48 -20.34 -9.60
CA VAL A 554 11.05 -21.57 -10.18
C VAL A 554 11.22 -22.67 -9.13
N ALA A 555 11.65 -22.33 -7.92
CA ALA A 555 11.75 -23.29 -6.83
C ALA A 555 10.38 -23.92 -6.47
N GLY A 556 9.33 -23.11 -6.38
CA GLY A 556 7.96 -23.59 -6.18
C GLY A 556 7.46 -24.48 -7.34
N ALA A 557 7.71 -24.09 -8.57
CA ALA A 557 7.33 -24.88 -9.74
C ALA A 557 8.07 -26.24 -9.79
N LYS A 558 9.36 -26.28 -9.47
CA LYS A 558 10.13 -27.53 -9.37
C LYS A 558 9.62 -28.44 -8.24
N TYR A 559 9.21 -27.86 -7.11
CA TYR A 559 8.55 -28.62 -6.07
C TYR A 559 7.24 -29.26 -6.59
N LEU A 560 6.40 -28.52 -7.31
CA LEU A 560 5.19 -29.06 -7.94
C LEU A 560 5.54 -30.23 -8.90
N GLN A 561 6.54 -30.04 -9.76
CA GLN A 561 6.97 -31.10 -10.69
C GLN A 561 7.49 -32.38 -9.98
N SER A 562 8.04 -32.25 -8.76
CA SER A 562 8.53 -33.39 -7.97
C SER A 562 7.43 -34.16 -7.25
N ARG A 563 6.21 -33.62 -7.17
CA ARG A 563 5.10 -34.25 -6.47
C ARG A 563 4.53 -35.44 -7.22
N PRO A 564 4.17 -36.53 -6.51
CA PRO A 564 3.61 -37.72 -7.16
C PRO A 564 2.22 -37.51 -7.78
N ASP A 565 1.48 -36.50 -7.29
CA ASP A 565 0.12 -36.14 -7.70
C ASP A 565 0.07 -35.02 -8.76
N VAL A 566 1.23 -34.55 -9.26
CA VAL A 566 1.33 -33.55 -10.30
C VAL A 566 1.91 -34.15 -11.58
N ASP A 567 1.33 -33.79 -12.73
CA ASP A 567 1.96 -34.05 -14.04
C ASP A 567 3.04 -32.98 -14.28
N PRO A 568 4.34 -33.35 -14.26
CA PRO A 568 5.42 -32.38 -14.35
C PRO A 568 5.46 -31.62 -15.69
N ASN A 569 4.73 -32.08 -16.71
CA ASN A 569 4.63 -31.47 -18.04
C ASN A 569 3.35 -30.65 -18.21
N ARG A 570 2.65 -30.31 -17.12
CA ARG A 570 1.41 -29.55 -17.11
C ARG A 570 1.39 -28.53 -15.98
N VAL A 571 2.35 -27.62 -15.99
CA VAL A 571 2.43 -26.52 -15.03
C VAL A 571 2.14 -25.21 -15.75
N GLY A 572 1.09 -24.52 -15.35
CA GLY A 572 0.76 -23.16 -15.79
C GLY A 572 1.11 -22.14 -14.72
N ILE A 573 1.02 -20.85 -15.07
CA ILE A 573 1.29 -19.74 -14.15
C ILE A 573 0.34 -18.57 -14.42
N TRP A 574 -0.03 -17.85 -13.36
CA TRP A 574 -0.78 -16.61 -13.53
C TRP A 574 -0.44 -15.57 -12.46
N GLY A 575 -0.60 -14.29 -12.81
CA GLY A 575 -0.41 -13.18 -11.89
C GLY A 575 -0.79 -11.83 -12.46
N LEU A 576 -0.93 -10.83 -11.59
CA LEU A 576 -1.27 -9.46 -11.94
C LEU A 576 -0.13 -8.52 -11.53
N SER A 577 0.15 -7.48 -12.35
CA SER A 577 1.10 -6.41 -12.02
C SER A 577 2.53 -6.95 -11.87
N TYR A 578 3.14 -6.87 -10.70
CA TYR A 578 4.41 -7.53 -10.42
C TYR A 578 4.31 -9.07 -10.57
N GLY A 579 3.14 -9.66 -10.28
CA GLY A 579 2.86 -11.06 -10.58
C GLY A 579 2.81 -11.33 -12.08
N GLY A 580 2.33 -10.39 -12.88
CA GLY A 580 2.42 -10.43 -14.35
C GLY A 580 3.87 -10.38 -14.83
N LEU A 581 4.72 -9.53 -14.23
CA LEU A 581 6.16 -9.52 -14.50
C LEU A 581 6.77 -10.91 -14.27
N LEU A 582 6.50 -11.53 -13.12
CA LEU A 582 7.05 -12.85 -12.80
C LEU A 582 6.50 -13.94 -13.71
N THR A 583 5.23 -13.82 -14.13
CA THR A 583 4.61 -14.69 -15.13
C THR A 583 5.33 -14.57 -16.46
N ALA A 584 5.54 -13.35 -16.97
CA ALA A 584 6.25 -13.11 -18.22
C ALA A 584 7.70 -13.61 -18.16
N GLU A 585 8.41 -13.40 -17.03
CA GLU A 585 9.75 -13.93 -16.83
C GLU A 585 9.78 -15.46 -16.83
N ALA A 586 8.82 -16.09 -16.16
CA ALA A 586 8.69 -17.55 -16.14
C ALA A 586 8.50 -18.12 -17.53
N LEU A 587 7.64 -17.52 -18.35
CA LEU A 587 7.41 -17.96 -19.73
C LEU A 587 8.62 -17.68 -20.64
N ALA A 588 9.30 -16.55 -20.46
CA ALA A 588 10.47 -16.21 -21.27
C ALA A 588 11.70 -17.05 -20.96
N ARG A 589 11.90 -17.45 -19.69
CA ARG A 589 13.11 -18.16 -19.23
C ARG A 589 12.91 -19.65 -19.12
N ASN A 590 11.72 -20.10 -18.76
CA ASN A 590 11.41 -21.52 -18.49
C ASN A 590 10.10 -21.97 -19.15
N SER A 591 9.97 -21.78 -20.46
CA SER A 591 8.91 -22.40 -21.26
C SER A 591 8.96 -23.95 -21.23
N ASP A 592 10.04 -24.54 -20.74
CA ASP A 592 10.18 -25.98 -20.48
C ASP A 592 9.46 -26.42 -19.20
N ILE A 593 9.27 -25.52 -18.25
CA ILE A 593 8.53 -25.75 -17.00
C ILE A 593 7.07 -25.27 -17.13
N PHE A 594 6.90 -24.00 -17.55
CA PHE A 594 5.61 -23.35 -17.65
C PHE A 594 5.04 -23.45 -19.06
N VAL A 595 4.06 -24.34 -19.22
CA VAL A 595 3.51 -24.66 -20.56
C VAL A 595 2.55 -23.60 -21.08
N ALA A 596 1.96 -22.77 -20.21
CA ALA A 596 1.13 -21.62 -20.55
C ALA A 596 1.07 -20.65 -19.38
N GLY A 597 0.72 -19.38 -19.65
CA GLY A 597 0.55 -18.38 -18.59
C GLY A 597 -0.55 -17.37 -18.84
N VAL A 598 -0.98 -16.72 -17.77
CA VAL A 598 -1.93 -15.60 -17.77
C VAL A 598 -1.26 -14.40 -17.11
N ASP A 599 -0.98 -13.39 -17.89
CA ASP A 599 -0.30 -12.17 -17.48
C ASP A 599 -1.30 -11.00 -17.53
N LEU A 600 -1.69 -10.55 -16.36
CA LEU A 600 -2.63 -9.45 -16.18
C LEU A 600 -1.86 -8.17 -15.82
N ALA A 601 -1.94 -7.16 -16.67
CA ALA A 601 -1.34 -5.84 -16.48
C ALA A 601 0.13 -5.89 -15.99
N GLY A 602 0.94 -6.80 -16.54
CA GLY A 602 2.33 -7.03 -16.13
C GLY A 602 3.31 -5.93 -16.54
N VAL A 603 4.37 -5.78 -15.75
CA VAL A 603 5.55 -5.00 -16.16
C VAL A 603 6.49 -5.93 -16.90
N HIS A 604 6.94 -5.55 -18.10
CA HIS A 604 7.77 -6.43 -18.92
C HIS A 604 9.23 -5.95 -19.00
N ILE A 605 9.46 -4.69 -18.68
CA ILE A 605 10.80 -4.11 -18.57
C ILE A 605 10.84 -2.98 -17.54
N TYR A 606 11.86 -3.00 -16.68
CA TYR A 606 12.27 -1.84 -15.90
C TYR A 606 13.53 -1.23 -16.54
N GLY A 607 13.54 0.09 -16.68
CA GLY A 607 14.67 0.83 -17.22
C GLY A 607 14.55 1.13 -18.72
N ASN A 608 15.70 1.41 -19.35
CA ASN A 608 15.73 1.79 -20.75
C ASN A 608 15.86 0.54 -21.65
N ALA A 609 14.88 0.33 -22.53
CA ALA A 609 14.89 -0.76 -23.51
C ALA A 609 16.08 -0.69 -24.50
N GLN A 610 16.70 0.48 -24.65
CA GLN A 610 17.87 0.66 -25.51
C GLN A 610 19.19 0.27 -24.84
N ASP A 611 19.20 0.14 -23.51
CA ASP A 611 20.38 -0.31 -22.77
C ASP A 611 20.26 -1.79 -22.40
N THR A 612 20.58 -2.65 -23.34
CA THR A 612 20.55 -4.11 -23.18
C THR A 612 21.62 -4.65 -22.22
N THR A 613 22.58 -3.81 -21.81
CA THR A 613 23.63 -4.18 -20.87
C THR A 613 23.24 -3.93 -19.42
N SER A 614 22.21 -3.12 -19.18
CA SER A 614 21.74 -2.80 -17.84
C SER A 614 21.23 -4.04 -17.12
N LEU A 615 21.43 -4.08 -15.80
CA LEU A 615 20.88 -5.13 -14.97
C LEU A 615 19.34 -5.17 -15.06
N ALA A 616 18.70 -4.01 -15.11
CA ALA A 616 17.24 -3.89 -15.23
C ALA A 616 16.70 -4.54 -16.51
N PHE A 617 17.39 -4.35 -17.64
CA PHE A 617 17.03 -5.03 -18.90
C PHE A 617 17.22 -6.55 -18.80
N ARG A 618 18.39 -6.99 -18.35
CA ARG A 618 18.72 -8.42 -18.26
C ARG A 618 17.84 -9.18 -17.27
N SER A 619 17.31 -8.50 -16.24
CA SER A 619 16.40 -9.06 -15.25
C SER A 619 14.94 -9.06 -15.70
N SER A 620 14.62 -8.56 -16.87
CA SER A 620 13.26 -8.48 -17.39
C SER A 620 12.89 -9.66 -18.30
N ALA A 621 11.60 -9.88 -18.53
CA ALA A 621 11.10 -10.82 -19.52
C ALA A 621 11.60 -10.48 -20.93
N VAL A 622 11.68 -9.18 -21.25
CA VAL A 622 12.22 -8.69 -22.55
C VAL A 622 13.68 -9.11 -22.74
N GLY A 623 14.49 -9.11 -21.68
CA GLY A 623 15.88 -9.56 -21.73
C GLY A 623 16.03 -11.07 -22.04
N ALA A 624 15.01 -11.86 -21.79
CA ALA A 624 14.98 -13.31 -22.05
C ALA A 624 14.01 -13.71 -23.18
N ILE A 625 13.45 -12.76 -23.91
CA ILE A 625 12.36 -12.95 -24.87
C ILE A 625 12.61 -14.03 -25.93
N ASN A 626 13.86 -14.28 -26.28
CA ASN A 626 14.23 -15.31 -27.29
C ASN A 626 14.00 -16.75 -26.80
N GLY A 627 13.85 -16.95 -25.46
CA GLY A 627 13.52 -18.25 -24.87
C GLY A 627 12.02 -18.53 -24.81
N TRP A 628 11.19 -17.53 -25.02
CA TRP A 628 9.74 -17.63 -24.87
C TRP A 628 9.11 -18.48 -25.99
N LYS A 629 8.41 -19.54 -25.61
CA LYS A 629 7.73 -20.48 -26.53
C LYS A 629 6.29 -20.75 -26.13
N SER A 630 5.97 -20.64 -24.84
CA SER A 630 4.67 -20.99 -24.28
C SER A 630 3.60 -19.97 -24.64
N PRO A 631 2.35 -20.38 -24.93
CA PRO A 631 1.25 -19.46 -25.16
C PRO A 631 0.93 -18.63 -23.90
N VAL A 632 0.46 -17.39 -24.13
CA VAL A 632 0.11 -16.48 -23.05
C VAL A 632 -1.23 -15.77 -23.30
N PHE A 633 -2.05 -15.65 -22.26
CA PHE A 633 -3.20 -14.76 -22.23
C PHE A 633 -2.77 -13.46 -21.58
N LEU A 634 -3.03 -12.35 -22.24
CA LEU A 634 -2.67 -10.99 -21.85
C LEU A 634 -3.93 -10.17 -21.63
N GLU A 635 -3.95 -9.38 -20.55
CA GLU A 635 -5.03 -8.43 -20.30
C GLU A 635 -4.49 -7.15 -19.67
N GLN A 636 -5.01 -5.99 -20.11
CA GLN A 636 -4.73 -4.69 -19.47
C GLN A 636 -5.76 -3.64 -19.86
N GLY A 637 -6.10 -2.77 -18.90
CA GLY A 637 -6.80 -1.51 -19.18
C GLY A 637 -5.88 -0.47 -19.81
N ASP A 638 -6.34 0.30 -20.80
CA ASP A 638 -5.50 1.25 -21.51
C ASP A 638 -5.31 2.60 -20.79
N ASP A 639 -6.09 2.89 -19.73
CA ASP A 639 -5.86 4.00 -18.79
C ASP A 639 -5.11 3.53 -17.52
N ASP A 640 -4.39 2.44 -17.61
CA ASP A 640 -3.55 1.96 -16.50
C ASP A 640 -2.43 2.96 -16.22
N ARG A 641 -2.47 3.54 -15.01
CA ARG A 641 -1.50 4.54 -14.53
C ARG A 641 -0.51 3.98 -13.52
N ASN A 642 -0.62 2.70 -13.18
CA ASN A 642 0.34 1.97 -12.36
C ASN A 642 1.41 1.32 -13.21
N VAL A 643 0.97 0.65 -14.27
CA VAL A 643 1.80 0.01 -15.29
C VAL A 643 1.41 0.64 -16.62
N ASP A 644 2.31 1.40 -17.20
CA ASP A 644 2.08 2.08 -18.48
C ASP A 644 1.69 1.06 -19.55
N PHE A 645 0.62 1.33 -20.29
CA PHE A 645 0.13 0.46 -21.36
C PHE A 645 1.17 0.18 -22.46
N ALA A 646 2.19 1.03 -22.58
CA ALA A 646 3.33 0.79 -23.44
C ALA A 646 4.10 -0.51 -23.13
N GLN A 647 4.01 -1.01 -21.88
CA GLN A 647 4.56 -2.31 -21.50
C GLN A 647 3.87 -3.44 -22.27
N MET A 648 2.55 -3.41 -22.36
CA MET A 648 1.74 -4.38 -23.12
C MET A 648 2.00 -4.26 -24.62
N VAL A 649 2.02 -3.03 -25.17
CA VAL A 649 2.30 -2.79 -26.57
C VAL A 649 3.65 -3.39 -26.98
N GLY A 650 4.70 -3.11 -26.19
CA GLY A 650 6.04 -3.61 -26.45
C GLY A 650 6.14 -5.14 -26.37
N LEU A 651 5.50 -5.77 -25.39
CA LEU A 651 5.48 -7.23 -25.28
C LEU A 651 4.77 -7.88 -26.47
N VAL A 652 3.59 -7.39 -26.83
CA VAL A 652 2.79 -7.91 -27.95
C VAL A 652 3.59 -7.85 -29.27
N ASP A 653 4.28 -6.74 -29.53
CA ASP A 653 5.14 -6.62 -30.72
C ASP A 653 6.29 -7.63 -30.72
N LEU A 654 6.89 -7.87 -29.56
CA LEU A 654 7.98 -8.84 -29.43
C LEU A 654 7.50 -10.29 -29.61
N LEU A 655 6.34 -10.66 -29.05
CA LEU A 655 5.74 -11.98 -29.19
C LEU A 655 5.35 -12.24 -30.66
N ARG A 656 4.70 -11.26 -31.30
CA ARG A 656 4.32 -11.31 -32.72
C ARG A 656 5.53 -11.53 -33.62
N ALA A 657 6.59 -10.77 -33.40
CA ALA A 657 7.83 -10.91 -34.19
C ALA A 657 8.50 -12.30 -34.07
N ARG A 658 8.19 -13.05 -33.01
CA ARG A 658 8.73 -14.38 -32.72
C ARG A 658 7.77 -15.52 -33.02
N GLY A 659 6.54 -15.21 -33.46
CA GLY A 659 5.52 -16.22 -33.73
C GLY A 659 5.03 -16.92 -32.44
N VAL A 660 5.20 -16.30 -31.27
CA VAL A 660 4.67 -16.83 -30.00
C VAL A 660 3.16 -16.55 -29.94
N TYR A 661 2.38 -17.60 -29.67
CA TYR A 661 0.93 -17.46 -29.56
C TYR A 661 0.52 -16.67 -28.32
N TYR A 662 -0.33 -15.69 -28.52
CA TYR A 662 -0.94 -14.94 -27.43
C TYR A 662 -2.42 -14.64 -27.74
N GLU A 663 -3.22 -14.51 -26.68
CA GLU A 663 -4.54 -13.92 -26.72
C GLU A 663 -4.51 -12.61 -25.92
N LEU A 664 -5.13 -11.57 -26.44
CA LEU A 664 -5.09 -10.24 -25.84
C LEU A 664 -6.50 -9.71 -25.60
N THR A 665 -6.74 -9.23 -24.39
CA THR A 665 -7.90 -8.44 -24.02
C THR A 665 -7.43 -7.06 -23.59
N VAL A 666 -7.81 -6.05 -24.36
CA VAL A 666 -7.65 -4.65 -23.96
C VAL A 666 -8.99 -4.14 -23.48
N ILE A 667 -9.03 -3.51 -22.32
CA ILE A 667 -10.26 -2.94 -21.78
C ILE A 667 -10.16 -1.40 -21.88
N PRO A 668 -10.85 -0.79 -22.86
CA PRO A 668 -10.81 0.66 -23.04
C PRO A 668 -11.28 1.40 -21.80
N ASP A 669 -10.60 2.51 -21.50
CA ASP A 669 -10.89 3.41 -20.37
C ASP A 669 -10.87 2.70 -19.00
N ASP A 670 -10.21 1.56 -18.88
CA ASP A 670 -10.06 0.88 -17.59
C ASP A 670 -8.67 1.08 -16.99
N VAL A 671 -8.61 0.86 -15.71
CA VAL A 671 -7.45 1.13 -14.87
C VAL A 671 -6.76 -0.18 -14.49
N HIS A 672 -5.64 -0.09 -13.75
CA HIS A 672 -4.80 -1.23 -13.35
C HIS A 672 -5.56 -2.39 -12.70
N GLU A 673 -6.50 -2.09 -11.83
CA GLU A 673 -7.42 -3.05 -11.23
C GLU A 673 -8.84 -2.57 -11.49
N SER A 674 -9.54 -3.19 -12.44
CA SER A 674 -10.91 -2.80 -12.77
C SER A 674 -11.79 -2.70 -11.52
N LEU A 675 -12.61 -1.66 -11.46
CA LEU A 675 -13.60 -1.48 -10.40
C LEU A 675 -14.93 -2.18 -10.71
N ILE A 676 -15.08 -2.72 -11.91
CA ILE A 676 -16.29 -3.35 -12.38
C ILE A 676 -16.21 -4.85 -12.18
N HIS A 677 -17.05 -5.37 -11.28
CA HIS A 677 -17.07 -6.79 -10.94
C HIS A 677 -17.27 -7.72 -12.14
N SER A 678 -18.16 -7.37 -13.06
CA SER A 678 -18.45 -8.19 -14.25
C SER A 678 -17.23 -8.33 -15.18
N ARG A 679 -16.34 -7.35 -15.22
CA ARG A 679 -15.07 -7.45 -15.98
C ARG A 679 -14.16 -8.52 -15.40
N TRP A 680 -14.05 -8.61 -14.07
CA TRP A 680 -13.29 -9.67 -13.43
C TRP A 680 -13.86 -11.06 -13.67
N ILE A 681 -15.18 -11.19 -13.72
CA ILE A 681 -15.82 -12.46 -14.11
C ILE A 681 -15.44 -12.84 -15.54
N ASP A 682 -15.47 -11.89 -16.50
CA ASP A 682 -15.05 -12.14 -17.89
C ASP A 682 -13.56 -12.49 -17.98
N ILE A 683 -12.68 -11.71 -17.31
CA ILE A 683 -11.22 -11.95 -17.29
C ILE A 683 -10.91 -13.34 -16.73
N PHE A 684 -11.48 -13.71 -15.58
CA PHE A 684 -11.23 -15.03 -14.99
C PHE A 684 -11.84 -16.17 -15.82
N SER A 685 -13.00 -15.95 -16.47
CA SER A 685 -13.59 -16.95 -17.37
C SER A 685 -12.68 -17.22 -18.57
N ARG A 686 -12.17 -16.16 -19.23
CA ARG A 686 -11.23 -16.29 -20.36
C ARG A 686 -9.90 -16.89 -19.92
N SER A 687 -9.38 -16.48 -18.76
CA SER A 687 -8.16 -17.05 -18.18
C SER A 687 -8.32 -18.55 -17.92
N SER A 688 -9.48 -18.95 -17.41
CA SER A 688 -9.80 -20.35 -17.13
C SER A 688 -9.89 -21.18 -18.40
N ASP A 689 -10.58 -20.67 -19.42
CA ASP A 689 -10.67 -21.32 -20.73
C ASP A 689 -9.29 -21.48 -21.37
N PHE A 690 -8.46 -20.43 -21.31
CA PHE A 690 -7.10 -20.46 -21.81
C PHE A 690 -6.25 -21.51 -21.08
N LEU A 691 -6.24 -21.50 -19.75
CA LEU A 691 -5.51 -22.49 -18.94
C LEU A 691 -6.04 -23.92 -19.18
N HIS A 692 -7.36 -24.09 -19.37
CA HIS A 692 -7.91 -25.39 -19.68
C HIS A 692 -7.39 -25.93 -21.01
N ARG A 693 -7.45 -25.14 -22.08
CA ARG A 693 -6.96 -25.56 -23.41
C ARG A 693 -5.47 -25.93 -23.40
N PHE A 694 -4.62 -25.10 -22.78
CA PHE A 694 -3.18 -25.25 -22.93
C PHE A 694 -2.50 -26.02 -21.80
N VAL A 695 -3.03 -25.98 -20.57
CA VAL A 695 -2.46 -26.70 -19.41
C VAL A 695 -3.19 -28.04 -19.18
N TRP A 696 -4.52 -28.02 -19.24
CA TRP A 696 -5.32 -29.25 -18.99
C TRP A 696 -5.33 -30.16 -20.20
N ASP A 697 -5.77 -29.69 -21.35
CA ASP A 697 -5.94 -30.48 -22.60
C ASP A 697 -4.63 -30.62 -23.39
N LYS A 698 -3.59 -29.82 -23.11
CA LYS A 698 -2.35 -29.78 -23.88
C LYS A 698 -2.56 -29.50 -25.37
N GLN A 699 -3.52 -28.66 -25.69
CA GLN A 699 -3.75 -28.27 -27.09
C GLN A 699 -2.50 -27.57 -27.64
N ALA A 700 -2.14 -27.92 -28.88
CA ALA A 700 -1.08 -27.17 -29.55
C ALA A 700 -1.56 -25.75 -29.86
N PRO A 701 -0.78 -24.72 -29.52
CA PRO A 701 -1.19 -23.36 -29.86
C PRO A 701 -1.25 -23.18 -31.39
N PRO A 702 -2.20 -22.37 -31.90
CA PRO A 702 -2.23 -22.02 -33.31
C PRO A 702 -0.92 -21.39 -33.78
N VAL A 703 -0.53 -21.70 -35.02
CA VAL A 703 0.67 -21.11 -35.60
C VAL A 703 0.42 -19.64 -35.89
N MET A 704 1.16 -18.78 -35.22
CA MET A 704 1.15 -17.34 -35.53
C MET A 704 1.96 -17.09 -36.79
N THR A 705 1.31 -16.55 -37.83
CA THR A 705 2.02 -16.14 -39.03
C THR A 705 2.87 -14.90 -38.73
N THR A 706 4.18 -15.00 -38.90
CA THR A 706 5.12 -13.88 -38.72
C THR A 706 5.06 -12.84 -39.85
N ASN A 707 4.06 -12.93 -40.73
CA ASN A 707 3.89 -11.98 -41.82
C ASN A 707 3.48 -10.61 -41.25
N GLY A 708 4.51 -9.85 -40.94
CA GLY A 708 4.39 -8.44 -40.65
C GLY A 708 3.91 -7.68 -41.90
N LYS A 709 2.72 -7.17 -41.82
CA LYS A 709 2.37 -5.81 -42.31
C LYS A 709 1.11 -5.39 -41.61
#